data_58908a9260a40fbc7fa2dc7304894654
#
_entry.id   58908a9260a40fbc7fa2dc7304894654
#
_cell.length_a   1.000
_cell.length_b   1.000
_cell.length_c   1.000
_cell.angle_alpha   90.00
_cell.angle_beta   90.00
_cell.angle_gamma   90.00
#
_symmetry.space_group_name_H-M   'P 1'
#
loop_
_entity.id
_entity.type
_entity.pdbx_description
1 polymer ?
#
loop_
_entity_poly.entity_id
_entity_poly.type
_entity_poly.pdbx_seq_one_letter_code
_entity_poly.pdbx_strand_id
1 'polypeptide(L)'
;VGANNSPWHSDYHMNVNLQMNYWPTYSTNMAECAQPLIDYIDALRAPGRVTAAVYAGVSSAEGEENGFMAHTQNNPFGWTCPGWDFSWGWSPAAVPWILQNCWDYYEYTGDTSYLENNIYPMMKEEAKLYDQMLVRGEDGKLVSSPAFSPEHGPVTNGNTYEQSLIWQLYEDTIKAAEVLGTDADLVATWKENQADLKGPIEIGDSGQIKEWYTETTVNSMGEGYNHRHMSHLLGLYPGDLITEDNAEWFAAAKVSIQNRTDVSTGWGMAQRINSWARLGDGNKALQLIENLFKNGIYANLFDYHEPKYFQIDGNFGYTSGVAEMLLQSNAGYINLLPAVPDAWANGSVDGLVAQGNFEVSMDWADGNVKTATILSKNGGEAVVQTKNASLATVVDSDGNVVDVTPVKENRISFVTEAGKSYTLKDIPTSVTVTAPTGLTALRADDENVNLSWNAVTAEEGSNVTYNVYRQVENGDVICIETGLATTTYTDTTADKTLGAMKYQVAAVVDGIESEKSAVVTVTEPMGAGKIDNTDERIAYVGEWGNWTQDKNVNYMDTIQYLNSPKGGETVTLTFKGTGIKVIGCTNKDRGKIEVFIDGKSQGVVDTYSASTVRQKEYFSKDDLTVGIHTIQLKVLNEKQAASSGTKIELDAFEILDSTLVAPTGVTVSSKSGMTTVSKANSTLQLKATVEPENATDKTVTWSTSDDSIATVDDKGLVTFLSKNGTVTITATSVADATKTGTIELKVAIKQDVADVETIVEDGTVPASGDYGTINNAITWHGTWTNWAGEWDKHHGGTKTESGNKPDAVGSYFEYTFNGTGVEVYSQKHANFASFDVYIDSAKIGNYSLEGSSNGDNQQLIFSKKDLDNGNHTIKCVAAERDGKYQINLDYLKIFSPGEGVAVDKAELQTSVEAGAALVKSEYDETNW
;
A
#
# COMPACT_ATOMS: atom_id res chain seq x y z
N VAL A 1 -22.41 -22.57 -29.67
CA VAL A 1 -22.65 -22.21 -31.07
C VAL A 1 -23.92 -22.93 -31.48
N GLY A 2 -24.95 -22.20 -31.91
CA GLY A 2 -26.24 -22.78 -32.34
C GLY A 2 -27.42 -22.61 -31.41
N ALA A 3 -27.27 -21.90 -30.29
CA ALA A 3 -28.43 -21.50 -29.51
C ALA A 3 -29.03 -20.18 -30.06
N ASN A 4 -30.35 -20.05 -30.03
CA ASN A 4 -31.01 -18.80 -30.41
C ASN A 4 -30.71 -17.62 -29.46
N ASN A 5 -30.02 -17.88 -28.35
CA ASN A 5 -29.50 -16.90 -27.41
C ASN A 5 -27.99 -17.11 -27.28
N SER A 6 -27.20 -16.31 -27.96
CA SER A 6 -25.77 -16.29 -27.78
C SER A 6 -25.41 -15.69 -26.42
N PRO A 7 -24.44 -16.25 -25.69
CA PRO A 7 -23.89 -15.61 -24.50
C PRO A 7 -23.50 -14.17 -24.80
N TRP A 8 -23.80 -13.26 -23.86
CA TRP A 8 -23.47 -11.83 -23.97
C TRP A 8 -23.90 -11.18 -25.28
N HIS A 9 -24.97 -11.69 -25.94
CA HIS A 9 -25.49 -11.17 -27.20
C HIS A 9 -24.49 -11.15 -28.36
N SER A 10 -23.38 -11.89 -28.28
CA SER A 10 -22.31 -11.94 -29.28
C SER A 10 -21.64 -10.58 -29.52
N ASP A 11 -21.52 -9.75 -28.49
CA ASP A 11 -20.76 -8.50 -28.58
C ASP A 11 -19.24 -8.73 -28.62
N TYR A 12 -18.51 -7.70 -29.00
CA TYR A 12 -17.06 -7.63 -28.86
C TYR A 12 -16.73 -6.92 -27.55
N HIS A 13 -16.52 -7.70 -26.52
CA HIS A 13 -16.40 -7.22 -25.15
C HIS A 13 -15.05 -6.53 -24.90
N MET A 14 -15.06 -5.22 -24.61
CA MET A 14 -13.84 -4.39 -24.48
C MET A 14 -13.50 -4.06 -23.01
N ASN A 15 -13.81 -4.88 -22.06
CA ASN A 15 -13.37 -4.68 -20.68
C ASN A 15 -12.35 -5.73 -20.20
N VAL A 16 -11.78 -6.48 -21.12
CA VAL A 16 -10.62 -7.40 -21.04
C VAL A 16 -10.60 -8.40 -22.22
N ASN A 17 -11.74 -8.90 -22.67
CA ASN A 17 -11.84 -10.05 -23.54
C ASN A 17 -11.26 -9.76 -24.94
N LEU A 18 -11.67 -8.66 -25.57
CA LEU A 18 -11.14 -8.29 -26.89
C LEU A 18 -9.64 -7.98 -26.82
N GLN A 19 -9.22 -7.25 -25.80
CA GLN A 19 -7.79 -6.93 -25.57
C GLN A 19 -6.96 -8.21 -25.43
N MET A 20 -7.41 -9.16 -24.60
CA MET A 20 -6.73 -10.41 -24.32
C MET A 20 -6.54 -11.28 -25.57
N ASN A 21 -7.47 -11.20 -26.53
CA ASN A 21 -7.35 -11.93 -27.79
C ASN A 21 -6.11 -11.53 -28.61
N TYR A 22 -5.55 -10.34 -28.35
CA TYR A 22 -4.41 -9.81 -29.09
C TYR A 22 -3.13 -9.70 -28.25
N TRP A 23 -3.16 -10.03 -26.96
CA TRP A 23 -1.98 -9.95 -26.10
C TRP A 23 -0.78 -10.79 -26.61
N PRO A 24 -0.94 -12.02 -27.15
CA PRO A 24 0.22 -12.77 -27.62
C PRO A 24 0.73 -12.30 -28.99
N THR A 25 -0.05 -11.51 -29.73
CA THR A 25 0.17 -11.25 -31.16
C THR A 25 1.58 -10.75 -31.47
N TYR A 26 2.08 -9.80 -30.69
CA TYR A 26 3.37 -9.17 -30.97
C TYR A 26 4.55 -10.01 -30.47
N SER A 27 4.48 -10.45 -29.22
CA SER A 27 5.55 -11.23 -28.59
C SER A 27 5.76 -12.60 -29.25
N THR A 28 4.73 -13.15 -29.92
CA THR A 28 4.84 -14.41 -30.69
C THR A 28 5.10 -14.22 -32.17
N ASN A 29 5.58 -13.04 -32.61
CA ASN A 29 5.96 -12.72 -33.99
C ASN A 29 4.83 -12.80 -35.02
N MET A 30 3.64 -12.34 -34.66
CA MET A 30 2.41 -12.38 -35.46
C MET A 30 1.76 -10.97 -35.58
N ALA A 31 2.57 -9.93 -35.67
CA ALA A 31 2.12 -8.53 -35.69
C ALA A 31 1.09 -8.24 -36.80
N GLU A 32 1.19 -8.91 -37.98
CA GLU A 32 0.23 -8.77 -39.05
C GLU A 32 -1.21 -9.19 -38.68
N CYS A 33 -1.36 -10.02 -37.64
CA CYS A 33 -2.68 -10.43 -37.12
C CYS A 33 -3.39 -9.33 -36.36
N ALA A 34 -2.69 -8.24 -35.99
CA ALA A 34 -3.29 -7.09 -35.31
C ALA A 34 -3.99 -6.11 -36.25
N GLN A 35 -3.67 -6.12 -37.55
CA GLN A 35 -4.26 -5.19 -38.50
C GLN A 35 -5.79 -5.20 -38.51
N PRO A 36 -6.50 -6.35 -38.49
CA PRO A 36 -7.96 -6.37 -38.41
C PRO A 36 -8.52 -5.72 -37.11
N LEU A 37 -7.77 -5.79 -36.02
CA LEU A 37 -8.17 -5.09 -34.78
C LEU A 37 -8.05 -3.58 -34.96
N ILE A 38 -6.94 -3.11 -35.50
CA ILE A 38 -6.66 -1.69 -35.72
C ILE A 38 -7.71 -1.11 -36.69
N ASP A 39 -8.01 -1.79 -37.78
CA ASP A 39 -9.06 -1.42 -38.72
C ASP A 39 -10.45 -1.38 -38.06
N TYR A 40 -10.72 -2.33 -37.17
CA TYR A 40 -11.96 -2.39 -36.41
C TYR A 40 -12.12 -1.19 -35.46
N ILE A 41 -11.07 -0.85 -34.72
CA ILE A 41 -11.12 0.30 -33.78
C ILE A 41 -11.22 1.61 -34.57
N ASP A 42 -10.52 1.76 -35.69
CA ASP A 42 -10.69 2.93 -36.57
C ASP A 42 -12.13 3.05 -37.08
N ALA A 43 -12.78 1.94 -37.44
CA ALA A 43 -14.18 1.93 -37.86
C ALA A 43 -15.17 2.34 -36.75
N LEU A 44 -14.81 2.17 -35.47
CA LEU A 44 -15.62 2.65 -34.34
C LEU A 44 -15.57 4.16 -34.14
N ARG A 45 -14.62 4.90 -34.75
CA ARG A 45 -14.49 6.36 -34.56
C ARG A 45 -15.72 7.12 -35.01
N ALA A 46 -16.23 6.84 -36.21
CA ALA A 46 -17.37 7.56 -36.74
C ALA A 46 -18.67 7.42 -35.89
N PRO A 47 -19.12 6.21 -35.52
CA PRO A 47 -20.23 6.06 -34.57
C PRO A 47 -19.87 6.53 -33.16
N GLY A 48 -18.60 6.37 -32.75
CA GLY A 48 -18.08 6.78 -31.46
C GLY A 48 -18.12 8.29 -31.24
N ARG A 49 -17.95 9.12 -32.27
CA ARG A 49 -18.15 10.57 -32.20
C ARG A 49 -19.59 10.94 -31.85
N VAL A 50 -20.56 10.19 -32.33
CA VAL A 50 -21.97 10.37 -31.93
C VAL A 50 -22.15 10.04 -30.45
N THR A 51 -21.54 8.95 -30.00
CA THR A 51 -21.57 8.53 -28.59
C THR A 51 -20.88 9.56 -27.69
N ALA A 52 -19.72 10.08 -28.08
CA ALA A 52 -19.00 11.14 -27.35
C ALA A 52 -19.84 12.42 -27.24
N ALA A 53 -20.53 12.83 -28.32
CA ALA A 53 -21.40 13.98 -28.28
C ALA A 53 -22.59 13.81 -27.33
N VAL A 54 -23.16 12.61 -27.25
CA VAL A 54 -24.34 12.32 -26.40
C VAL A 54 -23.96 12.16 -24.95
N TYR A 55 -22.90 11.43 -24.64
CA TYR A 55 -22.56 11.05 -23.27
C TYR A 55 -21.51 11.93 -22.62
N ALA A 56 -20.57 12.48 -23.38
CA ALA A 56 -19.51 13.35 -22.87
C ALA A 56 -19.68 14.84 -23.28
N GLY A 57 -20.65 15.15 -24.15
CA GLY A 57 -20.85 16.50 -24.67
C GLY A 57 -19.77 16.96 -25.66
N VAL A 58 -18.90 16.06 -26.09
CA VAL A 58 -17.82 16.33 -27.03
C VAL A 58 -18.30 16.13 -28.46
N SER A 59 -18.55 17.23 -29.17
CA SER A 59 -19.07 17.20 -30.53
C SER A 59 -17.97 17.40 -31.56
N SER A 60 -18.00 16.61 -32.63
CA SER A 60 -17.17 16.79 -33.83
C SER A 60 -18.05 17.20 -35.00
N ALA A 61 -17.77 18.35 -35.62
CA ALA A 61 -18.39 18.73 -36.88
C ALA A 61 -17.87 17.86 -38.03
N GLU A 62 -18.48 17.99 -39.22
CA GLU A 62 -17.99 17.25 -40.39
C GLU A 62 -16.53 17.61 -40.69
N GLY A 63 -15.66 16.59 -40.70
CA GLY A 63 -14.21 16.73 -40.90
C GLY A 63 -13.42 17.09 -39.65
N GLU A 64 -14.05 17.25 -38.49
CA GLU A 64 -13.39 17.41 -37.19
C GLU A 64 -13.30 16.07 -36.46
N GLU A 65 -12.20 15.92 -35.71
CA GLU A 65 -11.89 14.74 -34.89
C GLU A 65 -11.57 15.20 -33.48
N ASN A 66 -12.64 15.50 -32.67
CA ASN A 66 -12.50 16.06 -31.33
C ASN A 66 -12.58 15.02 -30.22
N GLY A 67 -13.01 13.81 -30.55
CA GLY A 67 -13.09 12.69 -29.62
C GLY A 67 -14.11 11.65 -30.09
N PHE A 68 -13.84 10.39 -29.79
CA PHE A 68 -14.79 9.31 -30.00
C PHE A 68 -14.89 8.45 -28.73
N MET A 69 -15.98 7.78 -28.52
CA MET A 69 -16.23 6.99 -27.33
C MET A 69 -16.85 5.65 -27.72
N ALA A 70 -16.29 4.56 -27.26
CA ALA A 70 -16.89 3.26 -27.29
C ALA A 70 -16.78 2.60 -25.91
N HIS A 71 -17.76 1.80 -25.60
CA HIS A 71 -17.86 1.19 -24.28
C HIS A 71 -17.61 -0.33 -24.32
N THR A 72 -17.76 -0.99 -23.19
CA THR A 72 -17.55 -2.42 -23.02
C THR A 72 -18.20 -3.25 -24.13
N GLN A 73 -19.47 -2.96 -24.42
CA GLN A 73 -20.24 -3.69 -25.44
C GLN A 73 -20.22 -2.95 -26.78
N ASN A 74 -19.62 -3.56 -27.75
CA ASN A 74 -19.54 -3.02 -29.10
C ASN A 74 -19.66 -4.14 -30.14
N ASN A 75 -19.78 -3.79 -31.42
CA ASN A 75 -19.90 -4.77 -32.48
C ASN A 75 -19.49 -4.18 -33.85
N PRO A 76 -19.27 -5.02 -34.88
CA PRO A 76 -18.83 -4.56 -36.18
C PRO A 76 -19.86 -3.72 -36.97
N PHE A 77 -21.06 -3.52 -36.42
CA PHE A 77 -22.12 -2.69 -37.02
C PHE A 77 -22.13 -1.27 -36.46
N GLY A 78 -21.11 -0.89 -35.66
CA GLY A 78 -20.95 0.46 -35.11
C GLY A 78 -21.70 0.74 -33.83
N TRP A 79 -22.05 -0.27 -33.05
CA TRP A 79 -22.55 -0.07 -31.71
C TRP A 79 -21.43 0.39 -30.80
N THR A 80 -21.56 1.57 -30.20
CA THR A 80 -20.56 2.17 -29.33
C THR A 80 -21.13 2.68 -27.99
N CYS A 81 -22.46 2.63 -27.82
CA CYS A 81 -23.15 3.07 -26.61
C CYS A 81 -22.92 2.13 -25.43
N PRO A 82 -23.15 2.59 -24.16
CA PRO A 82 -22.93 1.77 -22.97
C PRO A 82 -23.73 0.46 -22.87
N GLY A 83 -24.80 0.28 -23.68
CA GLY A 83 -25.69 -0.89 -23.59
C GLY A 83 -26.85 -0.67 -22.64
N TRP A 84 -27.30 -1.74 -21.95
CA TRP A 84 -28.56 -1.72 -21.18
C TRP A 84 -28.40 -1.41 -19.69
N ASP A 85 -27.20 -1.50 -19.12
CA ASP A 85 -26.95 -1.31 -17.69
C ASP A 85 -25.63 -0.58 -17.51
N PHE A 86 -25.59 0.35 -16.56
CA PHE A 86 -24.37 1.12 -16.27
C PHE A 86 -23.23 0.21 -15.82
N SER A 87 -23.48 -0.70 -14.89
CA SER A 87 -22.46 -1.58 -14.31
C SER A 87 -21.86 -2.59 -15.29
N TRP A 88 -22.60 -2.92 -16.35
CA TRP A 88 -22.17 -3.88 -17.37
C TRP A 88 -21.68 -3.21 -18.65
N GLY A 89 -22.02 -1.97 -18.87
CA GLY A 89 -21.83 -1.29 -20.14
C GLY A 89 -20.92 -0.09 -20.09
N TRP A 90 -21.03 0.73 -19.04
CA TRP A 90 -20.26 1.97 -18.95
C TRP A 90 -18.76 1.70 -18.75
N SER A 91 -17.96 2.07 -19.71
CA SER A 91 -16.51 2.02 -19.62
C SER A 91 -15.89 2.90 -20.70
N PRO A 92 -15.79 4.21 -20.51
CA PRO A 92 -15.12 5.09 -21.49
C PRO A 92 -13.65 4.71 -21.68
N ALA A 93 -12.98 4.21 -20.63
CA ALA A 93 -11.59 3.77 -20.70
C ALA A 93 -11.36 2.45 -21.48
N ALA A 94 -12.42 1.83 -22.01
CA ALA A 94 -12.28 0.69 -22.91
C ALA A 94 -11.50 1.04 -24.19
N VAL A 95 -11.64 2.27 -24.72
CA VAL A 95 -10.88 2.75 -25.87
C VAL A 95 -9.42 2.99 -25.53
N PRO A 96 -9.04 3.73 -24.49
CA PRO A 96 -7.65 3.82 -24.03
C PRO A 96 -7.00 2.45 -23.86
N TRP A 97 -7.70 1.48 -23.29
CA TRP A 97 -7.17 0.15 -23.09
C TRP A 97 -6.88 -0.59 -24.40
N ILE A 98 -7.83 -0.59 -25.34
CA ILE A 98 -7.60 -1.28 -26.63
C ILE A 98 -6.55 -0.56 -27.50
N LEU A 99 -6.38 0.75 -27.32
CA LEU A 99 -5.34 1.52 -28.02
C LEU A 99 -3.93 1.13 -27.58
N GLN A 100 -3.72 0.58 -26.37
CA GLN A 100 -2.46 -0.05 -25.99
C GLN A 100 -2.10 -1.20 -26.97
N ASN A 101 -3.07 -2.08 -27.29
CA ASN A 101 -2.87 -3.13 -28.28
C ASN A 101 -2.52 -2.59 -29.68
N CYS A 102 -3.05 -1.40 -30.05
CA CYS A 102 -2.72 -0.75 -31.32
C CYS A 102 -1.32 -0.11 -31.28
N TRP A 103 -0.96 0.53 -30.16
CA TRP A 103 0.36 1.14 -29.97
C TRP A 103 1.47 0.11 -29.96
N ASP A 104 1.27 -1.08 -29.34
CA ASP A 104 2.18 -2.20 -29.37
C ASP A 104 2.59 -2.60 -30.81
N TYR A 105 1.69 -2.43 -31.79
CA TYR A 105 2.05 -2.68 -33.19
C TYR A 105 3.30 -1.88 -33.60
N TYR A 106 3.33 -0.59 -33.25
CA TYR A 106 4.49 0.25 -33.54
C TYR A 106 5.69 -0.13 -32.69
N GLU A 107 5.51 -0.36 -31.40
CA GLU A 107 6.63 -0.69 -30.51
C GLU A 107 7.34 -1.98 -30.92
N TYR A 108 6.59 -2.97 -31.41
CA TYR A 108 7.14 -4.25 -31.85
C TYR A 108 7.59 -4.29 -33.32
N THR A 109 7.08 -3.39 -34.17
CA THR A 109 7.46 -3.40 -35.61
C THR A 109 8.38 -2.25 -36.00
N GLY A 110 8.24 -1.09 -35.35
CA GLY A 110 8.86 0.18 -35.72
C GLY A 110 8.33 0.75 -37.03
N ASP A 111 7.14 0.32 -37.49
CA ASP A 111 6.54 0.81 -38.73
C ASP A 111 5.93 2.22 -38.52
N THR A 112 6.78 3.23 -38.71
CA THR A 112 6.40 4.64 -38.56
C THR A 112 5.31 5.05 -39.55
N SER A 113 5.29 4.48 -40.75
CA SER A 113 4.26 4.79 -41.75
C SER A 113 2.89 4.25 -41.32
N TYR A 114 2.85 3.07 -40.76
CA TYR A 114 1.61 2.51 -40.26
C TYR A 114 1.15 3.25 -38.97
N LEU A 115 2.09 3.65 -38.11
CA LEU A 115 1.80 4.53 -36.98
C LEU A 115 1.13 5.84 -37.43
N GLU A 116 1.74 6.55 -38.39
CA GLU A 116 1.27 7.84 -38.87
C GLU A 116 -0.15 7.77 -39.45
N ASN A 117 -0.43 6.75 -40.27
CA ASN A 117 -1.64 6.69 -41.06
C ASN A 117 -2.81 5.93 -40.42
N ASN A 118 -2.54 5.01 -39.49
CA ASN A 118 -3.55 4.11 -38.95
C ASN A 118 -3.72 4.22 -37.44
N ILE A 119 -2.63 4.33 -36.67
CA ILE A 119 -2.67 4.24 -35.20
C ILE A 119 -2.77 5.62 -34.56
N TYR A 120 -1.84 6.52 -34.89
CA TYR A 120 -1.76 7.85 -34.28
C TYR A 120 -3.04 8.69 -34.43
N PRO A 121 -3.77 8.64 -35.56
CA PRO A 121 -5.04 9.37 -35.66
C PRO A 121 -6.08 8.96 -34.60
N MET A 122 -6.14 7.67 -34.22
CA MET A 122 -7.06 7.17 -33.17
C MET A 122 -6.61 7.64 -31.79
N MET A 123 -5.32 7.48 -31.49
CA MET A 123 -4.74 7.89 -30.20
C MET A 123 -4.90 9.39 -29.98
N LYS A 124 -4.59 10.19 -30.98
CA LYS A 124 -4.76 11.65 -30.94
C LYS A 124 -6.22 12.07 -30.71
N GLU A 125 -7.15 11.44 -31.40
CA GLU A 125 -8.57 11.75 -31.26
C GLU A 125 -9.09 11.37 -29.85
N GLU A 126 -8.65 10.24 -29.33
CA GLU A 126 -9.02 9.79 -27.98
C GLU A 126 -8.39 10.65 -26.89
N ALA A 127 -7.13 11.07 -27.03
CA ALA A 127 -6.48 12.01 -26.10
C ALA A 127 -7.26 13.36 -26.06
N LYS A 128 -7.72 13.85 -27.21
CA LYS A 128 -8.57 15.05 -27.28
C LYS A 128 -9.94 14.87 -26.62
N LEU A 129 -10.49 13.66 -26.60
CA LEU A 129 -11.69 13.36 -25.83
C LEU A 129 -11.45 13.63 -24.36
N TYR A 130 -10.36 13.08 -23.81
CA TYR A 130 -10.03 13.23 -22.39
C TYR A 130 -9.64 14.65 -22.01
N ASP A 131 -8.99 15.41 -22.90
CA ASP A 131 -8.76 16.86 -22.67
C ASP A 131 -10.06 17.64 -22.36
N GLN A 132 -11.21 17.16 -22.84
CA GLN A 132 -12.51 17.79 -22.67
C GLN A 132 -13.38 17.10 -21.62
N MET A 133 -13.17 15.81 -21.36
CA MET A 133 -14.02 15.01 -20.49
C MET A 133 -13.54 14.98 -19.04
N LEU A 134 -12.23 15.17 -18.81
CA LEU A 134 -11.68 15.18 -17.46
C LEU A 134 -12.21 16.38 -16.67
N VAL A 135 -12.56 16.13 -15.41
CA VAL A 135 -13.03 17.15 -14.47
C VAL A 135 -12.07 17.27 -13.29
N ARG A 136 -12.08 18.42 -12.61
CA ARG A 136 -11.29 18.57 -11.38
C ARG A 136 -12.05 18.01 -10.19
N GLY A 137 -11.40 17.08 -9.50
CA GLY A 137 -11.86 16.54 -8.22
C GLY A 137 -11.76 17.57 -7.07
N GLU A 138 -12.15 17.15 -5.88
CA GLU A 138 -12.10 18.02 -4.68
C GLU A 138 -10.67 18.46 -4.30
N ASP A 139 -9.67 17.64 -4.62
CA ASP A 139 -8.24 17.91 -4.44
C ASP A 139 -7.64 18.77 -5.58
N GLY A 140 -8.46 19.21 -6.53
CA GLY A 140 -8.06 19.99 -7.68
C GLY A 140 -7.39 19.19 -8.80
N LYS A 141 -7.16 17.88 -8.64
CA LYS A 141 -6.56 17.00 -9.64
C LYS A 141 -7.59 16.58 -10.70
N LEU A 142 -7.12 16.25 -11.89
CA LEU A 142 -7.97 15.79 -12.99
C LEU A 142 -8.39 14.33 -12.78
N VAL A 143 -9.69 14.07 -12.92
CA VAL A 143 -10.29 12.74 -12.83
C VAL A 143 -11.33 12.51 -13.92
N SER A 144 -11.51 11.26 -14.34
CA SER A 144 -12.69 10.83 -15.09
C SER A 144 -13.93 10.82 -14.19
N SER A 145 -15.07 11.24 -14.72
CA SER A 145 -16.34 11.26 -13.94
C SER A 145 -17.55 11.24 -14.88
N PRO A 146 -18.50 10.31 -14.68
CA PRO A 146 -18.49 9.20 -13.70
C PRO A 146 -17.50 8.10 -14.10
N ALA A 147 -16.79 7.53 -13.13
CA ALA A 147 -15.86 6.43 -13.32
C ALA A 147 -16.42 5.12 -12.70
N PHE A 148 -16.18 4.00 -13.38
CA PHE A 148 -16.62 2.69 -12.91
C PHE A 148 -15.53 1.64 -13.16
N SER A 149 -15.14 0.89 -12.13
CA SER A 149 -14.20 -0.22 -12.28
C SER A 149 -14.95 -1.49 -12.70
N PRO A 150 -14.65 -2.07 -13.87
CA PRO A 150 -15.37 -3.27 -14.32
C PRO A 150 -15.11 -4.48 -13.39
N GLU A 151 -16.08 -5.19 -13.01
CA GLU A 151 -17.55 -5.02 -13.21
C GLU A 151 -18.23 -5.01 -11.84
N HIS A 152 -17.69 -4.26 -10.88
CA HIS A 152 -18.17 -4.22 -9.50
C HIS A 152 -17.84 -2.89 -8.82
N GLY A 153 -18.38 -2.72 -7.62
CA GLY A 153 -18.10 -1.58 -6.78
C GLY A 153 -18.89 -0.31 -7.12
N PRO A 154 -18.56 0.80 -6.47
CA PRO A 154 -19.28 2.04 -6.61
C PRO A 154 -18.91 2.81 -7.89
N VAL A 155 -19.82 3.67 -8.33
CA VAL A 155 -19.52 4.75 -9.26
C VAL A 155 -18.76 5.84 -8.49
N THR A 156 -17.64 6.30 -9.03
CA THR A 156 -16.74 7.23 -8.35
C THR A 156 -16.34 8.41 -9.25
N ASN A 157 -15.65 9.38 -8.65
CA ASN A 157 -14.93 10.41 -9.38
C ASN A 157 -13.46 9.95 -9.49
N GLY A 158 -13.13 9.32 -10.61
CA GLY A 158 -11.88 8.63 -10.82
C GLY A 158 -11.77 7.31 -10.06
N ASN A 159 -11.00 6.40 -10.59
CA ASN A 159 -10.55 5.14 -9.99
C ASN A 159 -9.26 4.72 -10.69
N THR A 160 -8.55 3.76 -10.12
CA THR A 160 -7.25 3.33 -10.67
C THR A 160 -7.37 2.74 -12.07
N TYR A 161 -8.46 2.04 -12.38
CA TYR A 161 -8.71 1.49 -13.72
C TYR A 161 -8.69 2.58 -14.79
N GLU A 162 -9.56 3.57 -14.65
CA GLU A 162 -9.67 4.63 -15.66
C GLU A 162 -8.45 5.55 -15.66
N GLN A 163 -7.97 5.96 -14.48
CA GLN A 163 -6.87 6.91 -14.39
C GLN A 163 -5.54 6.35 -14.91
N SER A 164 -5.24 5.06 -14.67
CA SER A 164 -4.03 4.44 -15.22
C SER A 164 -4.07 4.29 -16.73
N LEU A 165 -5.23 3.97 -17.29
CA LEU A 165 -5.42 3.87 -18.73
C LEU A 165 -5.37 5.24 -19.44
N ILE A 166 -5.91 6.29 -18.81
CA ILE A 166 -5.83 7.66 -19.33
C ILE A 166 -4.38 8.16 -19.26
N TRP A 167 -3.68 7.86 -18.16
CA TRP A 167 -2.27 8.19 -18.02
C TRP A 167 -1.43 7.55 -19.13
N GLN A 168 -1.65 6.24 -19.37
CA GLN A 168 -0.96 5.49 -20.44
C GLN A 168 -1.33 6.02 -21.83
N LEU A 169 -2.59 6.34 -22.09
CA LEU A 169 -3.02 6.96 -23.34
C LEU A 169 -2.24 8.25 -23.65
N TYR A 170 -2.11 9.13 -22.66
CA TYR A 170 -1.32 10.36 -22.85
C TYR A 170 0.15 10.03 -23.10
N GLU A 171 0.75 9.13 -22.30
CA GLU A 171 2.15 8.72 -22.47
C GLU A 171 2.44 8.19 -23.87
N ASP A 172 1.63 7.26 -24.34
CA ASP A 172 1.82 6.62 -25.65
C ASP A 172 1.52 7.60 -26.80
N THR A 173 0.50 8.46 -26.65
CA THR A 173 0.18 9.49 -27.66
C THR A 173 1.28 10.54 -27.76
N ILE A 174 1.87 10.94 -26.64
CA ILE A 174 3.03 11.84 -26.59
C ILE A 174 4.22 11.20 -27.30
N LYS A 175 4.57 9.95 -26.98
CA LYS A 175 5.65 9.19 -27.63
C LYS A 175 5.42 9.10 -29.15
N ALA A 176 4.20 8.76 -29.55
CA ALA A 176 3.84 8.68 -30.98
C ALA A 176 4.01 10.02 -31.71
N ALA A 177 3.54 11.12 -31.10
CA ALA A 177 3.68 12.46 -31.65
C ALA A 177 5.15 12.89 -31.77
N GLU A 178 5.96 12.58 -30.78
CA GLU A 178 7.40 12.86 -30.76
C GLU A 178 8.15 12.05 -31.83
N VAL A 179 7.83 10.78 -32.00
CA VAL A 179 8.37 9.93 -33.08
C VAL A 179 8.02 10.50 -34.47
N LEU A 180 6.79 10.95 -34.64
CA LEU A 180 6.32 11.53 -35.91
C LEU A 180 6.75 12.99 -36.12
N GLY A 181 7.24 13.67 -35.08
CA GLY A 181 7.62 15.07 -35.10
C GLY A 181 6.44 16.02 -35.36
N THR A 182 5.26 15.70 -34.81
CA THR A 182 4.00 16.43 -35.10
C THR A 182 3.34 16.91 -33.80
N ASP A 183 2.35 17.79 -33.92
CA ASP A 183 1.41 18.18 -32.86
C ASP A 183 2.06 18.71 -31.55
N ALA A 184 3.16 19.43 -31.63
CA ALA A 184 3.92 19.91 -30.46
C ALA A 184 3.09 20.67 -29.42
N ASP A 185 2.08 21.44 -29.87
CA ASP A 185 1.17 22.19 -28.98
C ASP A 185 0.25 21.23 -28.20
N LEU A 186 -0.25 20.17 -28.85
CA LEU A 186 -1.05 19.14 -28.18
C LEU A 186 -0.19 18.32 -27.22
N VAL A 187 1.03 17.98 -27.60
CA VAL A 187 2.01 17.29 -26.72
C VAL A 187 2.22 18.08 -25.43
N ALA A 188 2.35 19.42 -25.52
CA ALA A 188 2.48 20.25 -24.32
C ALA A 188 1.24 20.18 -23.43
N THR A 189 0.05 20.23 -24.02
CA THR A 189 -1.22 20.08 -23.30
C THR A 189 -1.36 18.70 -22.64
N TRP A 190 -1.04 17.63 -23.37
CA TRP A 190 -1.12 16.27 -22.84
C TRP A 190 -0.14 16.02 -21.70
N LYS A 191 1.08 16.55 -21.77
CA LYS A 191 2.06 16.52 -20.67
C LYS A 191 1.55 17.25 -19.43
N GLU A 192 0.91 18.41 -19.60
CA GLU A 192 0.30 19.14 -18.49
C GLU A 192 -0.86 18.35 -17.87
N ASN A 193 -1.78 17.84 -18.68
CA ASN A 193 -2.92 17.05 -18.22
C ASN A 193 -2.48 15.77 -17.53
N GLN A 194 -1.50 15.04 -18.10
CA GLN A 194 -0.94 13.82 -17.51
C GLN A 194 -0.35 14.09 -16.12
N ALA A 195 0.42 15.16 -15.98
CA ALA A 195 1.02 15.55 -14.68
C ALA A 195 -0.03 16.01 -13.65
N ASP A 196 -1.18 16.46 -14.10
CA ASP A 196 -2.27 16.93 -13.26
C ASP A 196 -3.34 15.86 -12.98
N LEU A 197 -3.20 14.65 -13.53
CA LEU A 197 -4.06 13.52 -13.20
C LEU A 197 -3.93 13.14 -11.72
N LYS A 198 -5.05 12.77 -11.13
CA LYS A 198 -5.06 12.12 -9.81
C LYS A 198 -4.55 10.68 -9.94
N GLY A 199 -3.69 10.27 -9.05
CA GLY A 199 -3.06 8.96 -9.11
C GLY A 199 -1.86 8.97 -10.07
N PRO A 200 -1.74 8.07 -11.07
CA PRO A 200 -2.68 6.99 -11.43
C PRO A 200 -2.72 5.84 -10.43
N ILE A 201 -1.68 5.67 -9.62
CA ILE A 201 -1.58 4.61 -8.62
C ILE A 201 -1.56 5.23 -7.22
N GLU A 202 -2.48 4.78 -6.37
CA GLU A 202 -2.46 5.07 -4.93
C GLU A 202 -2.37 3.77 -4.14
N ILE A 203 -1.63 3.80 -3.02
CA ILE A 203 -1.43 2.65 -2.14
C ILE A 203 -2.30 2.81 -0.91
N GLY A 204 -2.99 1.75 -0.50
CA GLY A 204 -3.82 1.71 0.70
C GLY A 204 -3.03 1.27 1.94
N ASP A 205 -3.67 1.38 3.12
CA ASP A 205 -3.05 1.13 4.42
C ASP A 205 -2.59 -0.33 4.63
N SER A 206 -3.09 -1.29 3.85
CA SER A 206 -2.59 -2.68 3.83
C SER A 206 -1.50 -2.92 2.79
N GLY A 207 -0.99 -1.87 2.16
CA GLY A 207 0.05 -1.96 1.13
C GLY A 207 -0.45 -2.38 -0.26
N GLN A 208 -1.76 -2.49 -0.46
CA GLN A 208 -2.36 -2.81 -1.76
C GLN A 208 -2.47 -1.57 -2.67
N ILE A 209 -2.53 -1.78 -3.97
CA ILE A 209 -3.00 -0.75 -4.91
C ILE A 209 -4.50 -0.57 -4.69
N LYS A 210 -4.94 0.64 -4.44
CA LYS A 210 -6.36 0.99 -4.31
C LYS A 210 -7.06 0.83 -5.66
N GLU A 211 -8.18 0.13 -5.68
CA GLU A 211 -9.04 0.11 -6.86
C GLU A 211 -9.89 1.39 -6.94
N TRP A 212 -10.39 1.85 -5.80
CA TRP A 212 -11.08 3.14 -5.63
C TRP A 212 -10.30 4.04 -4.68
N TYR A 213 -10.20 5.31 -4.96
CA TYR A 213 -9.41 6.25 -4.15
C TYR A 213 -9.90 6.40 -2.71
N THR A 214 -11.16 6.06 -2.45
CA THR A 214 -11.74 6.00 -1.08
C THR A 214 -11.43 4.69 -0.34
N GLU A 215 -10.85 3.71 -1.01
CA GLU A 215 -10.40 2.46 -0.37
C GLU A 215 -9.26 2.75 0.62
N THR A 216 -9.31 2.13 1.80
CA THR A 216 -8.25 2.27 2.81
C THR A 216 -7.42 1.00 2.91
N THR A 217 -8.06 -0.13 3.20
CA THR A 217 -7.42 -1.45 3.29
C THR A 217 -8.08 -2.42 2.31
N VAL A 218 -7.44 -3.55 2.06
CA VAL A 218 -8.04 -4.64 1.28
C VAL A 218 -9.45 -4.92 1.77
N ASN A 219 -10.41 -4.95 0.85
CA ASN A 219 -11.84 -5.19 1.10
C ASN A 219 -12.56 -4.16 2.00
N SER A 220 -11.98 -2.98 2.22
CA SER A 220 -12.60 -1.91 3.02
C SER A 220 -13.91 -1.37 2.41
N MET A 221 -14.09 -1.52 1.11
CA MET A 221 -15.31 -1.13 0.40
C MET A 221 -16.43 -2.19 0.48
N GLY A 222 -16.14 -3.40 1.01
CA GLY A 222 -17.11 -4.47 1.17
C GLY A 222 -17.54 -5.17 -0.13
N GLU A 223 -16.86 -4.92 -1.25
CA GLU A 223 -17.27 -5.34 -2.61
C GLU A 223 -16.72 -6.71 -3.03
N GLY A 224 -16.22 -7.52 -2.13
CA GLY A 224 -15.65 -8.83 -2.46
C GLY A 224 -14.34 -8.68 -3.25
N TYR A 225 -13.27 -8.39 -2.57
CA TYR A 225 -11.95 -8.12 -3.17
C TYR A 225 -11.41 -9.28 -4.05
N ASN A 226 -11.96 -10.48 -3.92
CA ASN A 226 -11.63 -11.64 -4.75
C ASN A 226 -12.34 -11.65 -6.12
N HIS A 227 -12.77 -10.50 -6.63
CA HIS A 227 -13.44 -10.37 -7.93
C HIS A 227 -12.58 -10.94 -9.07
N ARG A 228 -13.25 -11.40 -10.16
CA ARG A 228 -12.56 -11.98 -11.32
C ARG A 228 -11.71 -10.98 -12.10
N HIS A 229 -12.13 -9.71 -12.20
CA HIS A 229 -11.36 -8.64 -12.83
C HIS A 229 -10.22 -8.14 -11.93
N MET A 230 -9.14 -7.71 -12.55
CA MET A 230 -8.00 -7.06 -11.91
C MET A 230 -7.78 -5.66 -12.48
N SER A 231 -8.86 -4.89 -12.57
CA SER A 231 -8.89 -3.61 -13.29
C SER A 231 -7.89 -2.59 -12.75
N HIS A 232 -7.61 -2.60 -11.45
CA HIS A 232 -6.60 -1.74 -10.81
C HIS A 232 -5.14 -2.17 -11.04
N LEU A 233 -4.91 -3.31 -11.70
CA LEU A 233 -3.59 -3.83 -12.03
C LEU A 233 -3.24 -3.71 -13.51
N LEU A 234 -4.02 -2.98 -14.30
CA LEU A 234 -3.72 -2.81 -15.72
C LEU A 234 -2.43 -2.04 -15.98
N GLY A 235 -2.00 -1.20 -15.06
CA GLY A 235 -0.69 -0.57 -15.11
C GLY A 235 0.49 -1.55 -14.93
N LEU A 236 0.25 -2.76 -14.38
CA LEU A 236 1.23 -3.84 -14.33
C LEU A 236 1.21 -4.69 -15.61
N TYR A 237 0.00 -5.09 -16.04
CA TYR A 237 -0.21 -5.84 -17.28
C TYR A 237 -1.63 -5.60 -17.84
N PRO A 238 -1.75 -5.24 -19.13
CA PRO A 238 -0.70 -5.18 -20.17
C PRO A 238 0.18 -3.92 -20.12
N GLY A 239 -0.19 -2.89 -19.36
CA GLY A 239 0.55 -1.64 -19.26
C GLY A 239 2.00 -1.78 -18.77
N ASP A 240 2.72 -0.68 -18.80
CA ASP A 240 4.13 -0.56 -18.43
C ASP A 240 4.39 0.43 -17.27
N LEU A 241 3.32 0.92 -16.64
CA LEU A 241 3.38 1.89 -15.55
C LEU A 241 4.00 1.31 -14.28
N ILE A 242 3.73 0.03 -13.97
CA ILE A 242 4.24 -0.66 -12.79
C ILE A 242 5.32 -1.66 -13.21
N THR A 243 6.57 -1.30 -12.96
CA THR A 243 7.74 -2.11 -13.28
C THR A 243 8.62 -2.32 -12.05
N GLU A 244 9.63 -3.19 -12.14
CA GLU A 244 10.61 -3.41 -11.05
C GLU A 244 11.41 -2.14 -10.69
N ASP A 245 11.49 -1.16 -11.61
CA ASP A 245 12.17 0.12 -11.38
C ASP A 245 11.36 1.07 -10.46
N ASN A 246 10.06 0.78 -10.23
CA ASN A 246 9.25 1.39 -9.19
C ASN A 246 8.92 0.36 -8.10
N ALA A 247 9.84 0.16 -7.17
CA ALA A 247 9.76 -0.89 -6.16
C ALA A 247 8.51 -0.78 -5.26
N GLU A 248 8.03 0.45 -4.97
CA GLU A 248 6.86 0.68 -4.13
C GLU A 248 5.56 0.20 -4.81
N TRP A 249 5.34 0.62 -6.04
CA TRP A 249 4.17 0.18 -6.81
C TRP A 249 4.22 -1.32 -7.15
N PHE A 250 5.42 -1.81 -7.43
CA PHE A 250 5.64 -3.23 -7.72
C PHE A 250 5.31 -4.11 -6.51
N ALA A 251 5.73 -3.73 -5.32
CA ALA A 251 5.37 -4.42 -4.08
C ALA A 251 3.86 -4.34 -3.80
N ALA A 252 3.25 -3.17 -4.00
CA ALA A 252 1.82 -2.98 -3.80
C ALA A 252 0.97 -3.79 -4.81
N ALA A 253 1.41 -3.93 -6.05
CA ALA A 253 0.77 -4.80 -7.03
C ALA A 253 0.79 -6.27 -6.59
N LYS A 254 1.90 -6.72 -6.00
CA LYS A 254 2.01 -8.07 -5.43
C LYS A 254 1.02 -8.30 -4.28
N VAL A 255 0.87 -7.33 -3.38
CA VAL A 255 -0.16 -7.38 -2.31
C VAL A 255 -1.56 -7.48 -2.91
N SER A 256 -1.87 -6.67 -3.91
CA SER A 256 -3.18 -6.69 -4.57
C SER A 256 -3.51 -8.03 -5.20
N ILE A 257 -2.62 -8.58 -6.03
CA ILE A 257 -2.89 -9.85 -6.71
C ILE A 257 -2.98 -11.03 -5.75
N GLN A 258 -2.20 -11.05 -4.66
CA GLN A 258 -2.29 -12.08 -3.63
C GLN A 258 -3.68 -12.12 -2.99
N ASN A 259 -4.32 -10.98 -2.84
CA ASN A 259 -5.66 -10.86 -2.26
C ASN A 259 -6.79 -11.18 -3.27
N ARG A 260 -6.52 -11.11 -4.58
CA ARG A 260 -7.48 -11.50 -5.65
C ARG A 260 -7.70 -13.00 -5.77
N THR A 261 -6.94 -13.81 -5.06
CA THR A 261 -6.99 -15.28 -5.05
C THR A 261 -6.64 -15.94 -6.38
N ASP A 262 -6.41 -17.26 -6.35
CA ASP A 262 -5.95 -18.05 -7.49
C ASP A 262 -7.11 -18.66 -8.29
N VAL A 263 -8.35 -18.53 -7.80
CA VAL A 263 -9.54 -19.12 -8.43
C VAL A 263 -10.29 -18.02 -9.17
N SER A 264 -10.47 -18.21 -10.47
CA SER A 264 -11.18 -17.27 -11.33
C SER A 264 -11.75 -17.99 -12.55
N THR A 265 -12.43 -17.24 -13.43
CA THR A 265 -12.79 -17.70 -14.78
C THR A 265 -11.55 -18.03 -15.60
N GLY A 266 -11.70 -18.73 -16.73
CA GLY A 266 -10.54 -19.06 -17.58
C GLY A 266 -9.73 -17.84 -17.98
N TRP A 267 -10.36 -16.81 -18.55
CA TRP A 267 -9.69 -15.56 -18.88
C TRP A 267 -9.14 -14.83 -17.63
N GLY A 268 -9.85 -14.89 -16.52
CA GLY A 268 -9.40 -14.28 -15.28
C GLY A 268 -8.16 -14.97 -14.69
N MET A 269 -8.00 -16.29 -14.88
CA MET A 269 -6.77 -17.01 -14.56
C MET A 269 -5.65 -16.64 -15.53
N ALA A 270 -5.93 -16.52 -16.83
CA ALA A 270 -4.96 -16.10 -17.83
C ALA A 270 -4.40 -14.69 -17.55
N GLN A 271 -5.25 -13.74 -17.15
CA GLN A 271 -4.79 -12.41 -16.72
C GLN A 271 -3.86 -12.48 -15.50
N ARG A 272 -4.17 -13.34 -14.52
CA ARG A 272 -3.32 -13.55 -13.35
C ARG A 272 -1.97 -14.17 -13.71
N ILE A 273 -1.92 -15.10 -14.66
CA ILE A 273 -0.65 -15.69 -15.17
C ILE A 273 0.26 -14.59 -15.69
N ASN A 274 -0.25 -13.70 -16.57
CA ASN A 274 0.52 -12.58 -17.09
C ASN A 274 1.02 -11.64 -15.97
N SER A 275 0.14 -11.30 -15.03
CA SER A 275 0.50 -10.42 -13.91
C SER A 275 1.58 -11.02 -13.01
N TRP A 276 1.52 -12.33 -12.71
CA TRP A 276 2.56 -13.00 -11.94
C TRP A 276 3.87 -13.16 -12.73
N ALA A 277 3.80 -13.34 -14.05
CA ALA A 277 4.98 -13.30 -14.90
C ALA A 277 5.67 -11.92 -14.84
N ARG A 278 4.88 -10.80 -14.91
CA ARG A 278 5.42 -9.44 -14.75
C ARG A 278 6.00 -9.18 -13.35
N LEU A 279 5.47 -9.83 -12.31
CA LEU A 279 6.01 -9.80 -10.95
C LEU A 279 7.22 -10.75 -10.73
N GLY A 280 7.70 -11.43 -11.78
CA GLY A 280 8.86 -12.30 -11.71
C GLY A 280 8.65 -13.63 -10.98
N ASP A 281 7.41 -14.00 -10.65
CA ASP A 281 7.10 -15.23 -9.91
C ASP A 281 6.65 -16.35 -10.86
N GLY A 282 7.62 -16.98 -11.51
CA GLY A 282 7.39 -18.06 -12.47
C GLY A 282 6.74 -19.31 -11.85
N ASN A 283 7.07 -19.64 -10.61
CA ASN A 283 6.45 -20.77 -9.93
C ASN A 283 4.96 -20.53 -9.67
N LYS A 284 4.60 -19.29 -9.33
CA LYS A 284 3.20 -18.90 -9.13
C LYS A 284 2.45 -18.86 -10.46
N ALA A 285 3.06 -18.34 -11.51
CA ALA A 285 2.49 -18.36 -12.85
C ALA A 285 2.24 -19.79 -13.33
N LEU A 286 3.19 -20.70 -13.14
CA LEU A 286 3.03 -22.12 -13.47
C LEU A 286 1.90 -22.79 -12.67
N GLN A 287 1.81 -22.52 -11.38
CA GLN A 287 0.70 -23.02 -10.55
C GLN A 287 -0.67 -22.60 -11.11
N LEU A 288 -0.79 -21.37 -11.58
CA LEU A 288 -2.04 -20.88 -12.19
C LEU A 288 -2.29 -21.49 -13.57
N ILE A 289 -1.26 -21.77 -14.36
CA ILE A 289 -1.36 -22.55 -15.60
C ILE A 289 -1.94 -23.93 -15.31
N GLU A 290 -1.40 -24.64 -14.32
CA GLU A 290 -1.91 -25.95 -13.90
C GLU A 290 -3.36 -25.87 -13.43
N ASN A 291 -3.72 -24.84 -12.68
CA ASN A 291 -5.08 -24.59 -12.24
C ASN A 291 -6.02 -24.31 -13.43
N LEU A 292 -5.58 -23.52 -14.41
CA LEU A 292 -6.34 -23.25 -15.64
C LEU A 292 -6.63 -24.54 -16.41
N PHE A 293 -5.59 -25.36 -16.64
CA PHE A 293 -5.75 -26.64 -17.34
C PHE A 293 -6.65 -27.63 -16.59
N LYS A 294 -6.65 -27.57 -15.27
CA LYS A 294 -7.49 -28.43 -14.43
C LYS A 294 -8.94 -28.00 -14.36
N ASN A 295 -9.21 -26.69 -14.32
CA ASN A 295 -10.51 -26.16 -13.91
C ASN A 295 -11.15 -25.20 -14.93
N GLY A 296 -10.42 -24.70 -15.94
CA GLY A 296 -10.87 -23.66 -16.87
C GLY A 296 -10.84 -24.06 -18.35
N ILE A 297 -10.43 -25.30 -18.69
CA ILE A 297 -10.24 -25.76 -20.06
C ILE A 297 -11.03 -27.06 -20.33
N TYR A 298 -11.68 -27.13 -21.48
CA TYR A 298 -12.29 -28.37 -21.99
C TYR A 298 -11.26 -29.39 -22.47
N ALA A 299 -11.69 -30.64 -22.65
CA ALA A 299 -10.84 -31.69 -23.16
C ALA A 299 -10.23 -31.44 -24.56
N ASN A 300 -10.81 -30.51 -25.34
CA ASN A 300 -10.29 -30.05 -26.61
C ASN A 300 -9.37 -28.81 -26.48
N LEU A 301 -8.96 -28.49 -25.26
CA LEU A 301 -8.09 -27.40 -24.88
C LEU A 301 -8.70 -25.97 -25.02
N PHE A 302 -9.99 -25.87 -25.32
CA PHE A 302 -10.66 -24.58 -25.34
C PHE A 302 -11.00 -24.09 -23.95
N ASP A 303 -10.71 -22.83 -23.69
CA ASP A 303 -11.06 -22.15 -22.46
C ASP A 303 -12.55 -21.95 -22.29
N TYR A 304 -13.02 -21.87 -21.05
CA TYR A 304 -14.41 -21.59 -20.76
C TYR A 304 -14.63 -20.67 -19.53
N HIS A 305 -15.71 -19.91 -19.60
CA HIS A 305 -16.30 -19.19 -18.47
C HIS A 305 -17.43 -20.06 -17.85
N GLU A 306 -17.53 -20.04 -16.52
CA GLU A 306 -18.68 -20.68 -15.86
C GLU A 306 -20.01 -20.02 -16.31
N PRO A 307 -21.11 -20.75 -16.52
CA PRO A 307 -21.30 -22.19 -16.31
C PRO A 307 -20.88 -23.11 -17.47
N LYS A 308 -19.81 -22.82 -18.20
CA LYS A 308 -19.22 -23.55 -19.32
C LYS A 308 -19.59 -22.98 -20.69
N TYR A 309 -19.46 -21.68 -20.83
CA TYR A 309 -19.46 -21.03 -22.13
C TYR A 309 -18.03 -20.97 -22.68
N PHE A 310 -17.84 -21.40 -23.92
CA PHE A 310 -16.56 -21.27 -24.59
C PHE A 310 -16.18 -19.79 -24.73
N GLN A 311 -14.93 -19.51 -24.37
CA GLN A 311 -14.29 -18.20 -24.56
C GLN A 311 -12.86 -18.45 -25.06
N ILE A 312 -12.47 -17.81 -26.15
CA ILE A 312 -11.10 -17.95 -26.72
C ILE A 312 -10.08 -17.05 -26.02
N ASP A 313 -10.53 -16.03 -25.34
CA ASP A 313 -9.72 -15.01 -24.67
C ASP A 313 -8.73 -15.62 -23.66
N GLY A 314 -9.19 -16.56 -22.83
CA GLY A 314 -8.29 -17.25 -21.91
C GLY A 314 -7.20 -18.07 -22.59
N ASN A 315 -7.46 -18.64 -23.77
CA ASN A 315 -6.45 -19.33 -24.55
C ASN A 315 -5.34 -18.36 -25.04
N PHE A 316 -5.71 -17.19 -25.54
CA PHE A 316 -4.74 -16.18 -25.99
C PHE A 316 -4.01 -15.55 -24.80
N GLY A 317 -4.72 -15.22 -23.72
CA GLY A 317 -4.11 -14.70 -22.51
C GLY A 317 -3.14 -15.70 -21.84
N TYR A 318 -3.43 -17.00 -21.89
CA TYR A 318 -2.48 -18.04 -21.46
C TYR A 318 -1.22 -18.04 -22.33
N THR A 319 -1.37 -17.97 -23.65
CA THR A 319 -0.24 -17.94 -24.59
C THR A 319 0.66 -16.74 -24.35
N SER A 320 0.05 -15.56 -24.15
CA SER A 320 0.75 -14.34 -23.77
C SER A 320 1.49 -14.52 -22.43
N GLY A 321 0.84 -15.11 -21.43
CA GLY A 321 1.45 -15.35 -20.12
C GLY A 321 2.69 -16.22 -20.18
N VAL A 322 2.69 -17.26 -21.02
CA VAL A 322 3.89 -18.09 -21.26
C VAL A 322 5.00 -17.28 -21.95
N ALA A 323 4.66 -16.44 -22.92
CA ALA A 323 5.64 -15.55 -23.56
C ALA A 323 6.23 -14.57 -22.53
N GLU A 324 5.41 -13.98 -21.68
CA GLU A 324 5.86 -13.07 -20.59
C GLU A 324 6.74 -13.76 -19.53
N MET A 325 6.56 -15.05 -19.30
CA MET A 325 7.46 -15.81 -18.42
C MET A 325 8.86 -15.98 -19.00
N LEU A 326 9.01 -15.95 -20.33
CA LEU A 326 10.25 -16.19 -21.06
C LEU A 326 10.93 -14.90 -21.53
N LEU A 327 10.15 -13.90 -21.97
CA LEU A 327 10.64 -12.66 -22.55
C LEU A 327 9.73 -11.49 -22.18
N GLN A 328 10.30 -10.42 -21.65
CA GLN A 328 9.60 -9.14 -21.43
C GLN A 328 10.40 -8.00 -22.04
N SER A 329 9.73 -6.92 -22.47
CA SER A 329 10.39 -5.72 -23.00
C SER A 329 9.69 -4.42 -22.63
N ASN A 330 8.65 -4.46 -21.84
CA ASN A 330 7.81 -3.33 -21.45
C ASN A 330 8.53 -2.22 -20.64
N ALA A 331 9.66 -2.52 -20.01
CA ALA A 331 10.41 -1.56 -19.20
C ALA A 331 11.57 -0.88 -19.97
N GLY A 332 11.56 -0.94 -21.31
CA GLY A 332 12.60 -0.33 -22.15
C GLY A 332 13.86 -1.17 -22.29
N TYR A 333 13.82 -2.45 -21.95
CA TYR A 333 14.92 -3.39 -22.14
C TYR A 333 14.39 -4.81 -22.36
N ILE A 334 15.16 -5.62 -23.06
CA ILE A 334 14.88 -7.03 -23.35
C ILE A 334 15.25 -7.84 -22.11
N ASN A 335 14.25 -8.32 -21.36
CA ASN A 335 14.44 -9.11 -20.15
C ASN A 335 14.30 -10.61 -20.48
N LEU A 336 15.39 -11.33 -20.42
CA LEU A 336 15.46 -12.75 -20.75
C LEU A 336 15.21 -13.62 -19.53
N LEU A 337 14.26 -14.55 -19.60
CA LEU A 337 13.80 -15.45 -18.54
C LEU A 337 13.36 -14.74 -17.24
N PRO A 338 12.52 -13.69 -17.31
CA PRO A 338 12.14 -12.92 -16.14
C PRO A 338 11.37 -13.74 -15.09
N ALA A 339 10.63 -14.77 -15.53
CA ALA A 339 9.76 -15.57 -14.66
C ALA A 339 9.74 -17.05 -15.00
N VAL A 340 10.92 -17.61 -15.30
CA VAL A 340 11.03 -19.06 -15.55
C VAL A 340 10.81 -19.84 -14.24
N PRO A 341 9.87 -20.81 -14.20
CA PRO A 341 9.66 -21.62 -13.00
C PRO A 341 10.76 -22.68 -12.82
N ASP A 342 10.96 -23.15 -11.59
CA ASP A 342 11.92 -24.21 -11.27
C ASP A 342 11.71 -25.49 -12.10
N ALA A 343 10.45 -25.81 -12.43
CA ALA A 343 10.09 -26.96 -13.25
C ALA A 343 10.58 -26.85 -14.71
N TRP A 344 10.88 -25.64 -15.19
CA TRP A 344 11.42 -25.38 -16.53
C TRP A 344 12.90 -25.00 -16.47
N ALA A 345 13.65 -25.64 -15.57
CA ALA A 345 15.06 -25.34 -15.36
C ALA A 345 15.91 -25.40 -16.64
N ASN A 346 15.53 -26.20 -17.63
CA ASN A 346 16.20 -26.33 -18.89
C ASN A 346 15.21 -26.20 -20.05
N GLY A 347 15.56 -25.48 -21.08
CA GLY A 347 14.71 -25.29 -22.24
C GLY A 347 15.34 -24.45 -23.34
N SER A 348 14.56 -24.24 -24.39
CA SER A 348 14.86 -23.30 -25.48
C SER A 348 13.58 -22.69 -26.02
N VAL A 349 13.69 -21.51 -26.58
CA VAL A 349 12.62 -20.85 -27.33
C VAL A 349 13.22 -20.11 -28.53
N ASP A 350 12.49 -20.13 -29.64
CA ASP A 350 12.90 -19.48 -30.87
C ASP A 350 11.83 -18.51 -31.35
N GLY A 351 12.24 -17.31 -31.78
CA GLY A 351 11.43 -16.37 -32.55
C GLY A 351 10.44 -15.55 -31.74
N LEU A 352 10.60 -15.41 -30.41
CA LEU A 352 9.86 -14.40 -29.65
C LEU A 352 10.34 -13.01 -30.05
N VAL A 353 9.45 -12.01 -30.02
CA VAL A 353 9.79 -10.63 -30.39
C VAL A 353 9.67 -9.73 -29.18
N ALA A 354 10.66 -8.87 -28.98
CA ALA A 354 10.69 -7.78 -28.04
C ALA A 354 10.43 -6.44 -28.74
N GLN A 355 10.02 -5.43 -27.98
CA GLN A 355 9.88 -4.04 -28.45
C GLN A 355 11.18 -3.57 -29.14
N GLY A 356 11.06 -2.68 -30.13
CA GLY A 356 12.17 -2.30 -31.02
C GLY A 356 12.41 -3.27 -32.19
N ASN A 357 11.51 -4.25 -32.39
CA ASN A 357 11.58 -5.28 -33.43
C ASN A 357 12.81 -6.18 -33.32
N PHE A 358 13.11 -6.61 -32.10
CA PHE A 358 14.15 -7.56 -31.78
C PHE A 358 13.58 -8.98 -31.70
N GLU A 359 13.95 -9.86 -32.65
CA GLU A 359 13.55 -11.25 -32.58
C GLU A 359 14.57 -12.04 -31.76
N VAL A 360 14.09 -12.75 -30.73
CA VAL A 360 14.92 -13.39 -29.70
C VAL A 360 14.75 -14.90 -29.75
N SER A 361 15.86 -15.59 -29.81
CA SER A 361 15.97 -17.03 -29.61
C SER A 361 16.95 -17.30 -28.47
N MET A 362 16.65 -18.21 -27.57
CA MET A 362 17.53 -18.50 -26.43
C MET A 362 17.48 -19.95 -25.98
N ASP A 363 18.60 -20.40 -25.44
CA ASP A 363 18.76 -21.67 -24.72
C ASP A 363 19.12 -21.39 -23.26
N TRP A 364 18.53 -22.13 -22.32
CA TRP A 364 18.84 -21.99 -20.90
C TRP A 364 19.02 -23.36 -20.24
N ALA A 365 19.78 -23.35 -19.14
CA ALA A 365 19.96 -24.49 -18.26
C ALA A 365 20.09 -24.02 -16.82
N ASP A 366 19.54 -24.83 -15.89
CA ASP A 366 19.50 -24.53 -14.46
C ASP A 366 18.89 -23.13 -14.18
N GLY A 367 17.86 -22.75 -14.96
CA GLY A 367 17.18 -21.45 -14.87
C GLY A 367 18.01 -20.24 -15.33
N ASN A 368 19.15 -20.46 -16.00
CA ASN A 368 20.03 -19.39 -16.46
C ASN A 368 20.22 -19.46 -17.99
N VAL A 369 20.17 -18.32 -18.66
CA VAL A 369 20.48 -18.22 -20.09
C VAL A 369 21.89 -18.71 -20.36
N LYS A 370 22.04 -19.59 -21.34
CA LYS A 370 23.34 -20.08 -21.84
C LYS A 370 23.76 -19.31 -23.07
N THR A 371 22.83 -19.18 -23.99
CA THR A 371 23.01 -18.40 -25.21
C THR A 371 21.71 -17.69 -25.52
N ALA A 372 21.80 -16.47 -26.00
CA ALA A 372 20.65 -15.76 -26.57
C ALA A 372 21.09 -15.10 -27.88
N THR A 373 20.33 -15.32 -28.94
CA THR A 373 20.52 -14.66 -30.23
C THR A 373 19.41 -13.66 -30.45
N ILE A 374 19.79 -12.43 -30.74
CA ILE A 374 18.89 -11.28 -30.94
C ILE A 374 19.08 -10.81 -32.39
N LEU A 375 18.09 -11.06 -33.24
CA LEU A 375 18.02 -10.51 -34.58
C LEU A 375 17.42 -9.09 -34.49
N SER A 376 18.24 -8.09 -34.75
CA SER A 376 17.80 -6.71 -34.83
C SER A 376 17.24 -6.42 -36.21
N LYS A 377 15.90 -6.37 -36.33
CA LYS A 377 15.29 -6.13 -37.66
C LYS A 377 15.40 -4.67 -38.09
N ASN A 378 15.39 -3.74 -37.15
CA ASN A 378 15.39 -2.29 -37.41
C ASN A 378 16.72 -1.58 -37.12
N GLY A 379 17.67 -2.24 -36.45
CA GLY A 379 18.86 -1.57 -35.89
C GLY A 379 18.54 -0.85 -34.58
N GLY A 380 19.48 -0.03 -34.11
CA GLY A 380 19.34 0.77 -32.90
C GLY A 380 20.07 0.15 -31.69
N GLU A 381 19.82 0.68 -30.53
CA GLU A 381 20.43 0.19 -29.30
C GLU A 381 19.60 -0.97 -28.70
N ALA A 382 20.25 -2.09 -28.45
CA ALA A 382 19.67 -3.21 -27.71
C ALA A 382 20.11 -3.09 -26.24
N VAL A 383 19.14 -2.99 -25.34
CA VAL A 383 19.38 -3.04 -23.89
C VAL A 383 18.88 -4.40 -23.42
N VAL A 384 19.77 -5.22 -22.85
CA VAL A 384 19.47 -6.62 -22.54
C VAL A 384 19.73 -6.89 -21.07
N GLN A 385 18.75 -7.48 -20.40
CA GLN A 385 18.86 -7.92 -19.01
C GLN A 385 18.80 -9.45 -18.93
N THR A 386 19.74 -10.02 -18.25
CA THR A 386 19.74 -11.40 -17.74
C THR A 386 20.79 -11.54 -16.67
N LYS A 387 20.67 -12.54 -15.81
CA LYS A 387 21.64 -12.79 -14.75
C LYS A 387 23.06 -12.89 -15.33
N ASN A 388 24.00 -12.12 -14.74
CA ASN A 388 25.40 -12.05 -15.17
C ASN A 388 25.62 -11.52 -16.61
N ALA A 389 24.71 -10.72 -17.15
CA ALA A 389 24.84 -10.15 -18.50
C ALA A 389 26.12 -9.35 -18.71
N SER A 390 26.62 -8.64 -17.70
CA SER A 390 27.88 -7.87 -17.77
C SER A 390 29.12 -8.71 -18.04
N LEU A 391 29.05 -10.01 -17.82
CA LEU A 391 30.13 -10.98 -18.10
C LEU A 391 29.94 -11.73 -19.39
N ALA A 392 28.86 -11.51 -20.11
CA ALA A 392 28.61 -12.16 -21.40
C ALA A 392 29.57 -11.63 -22.46
N THR A 393 29.95 -12.52 -23.40
CA THR A 393 30.53 -12.10 -24.66
C THR A 393 29.41 -11.88 -25.67
N VAL A 394 29.31 -10.68 -26.24
CA VAL A 394 28.41 -10.41 -27.36
C VAL A 394 29.17 -10.47 -28.67
N VAL A 395 28.67 -11.23 -29.62
CA VAL A 395 29.26 -11.31 -30.97
C VAL A 395 28.20 -11.03 -32.03
N ASP A 396 28.63 -10.39 -33.13
CA ASP A 396 27.77 -10.17 -34.28
C ASP A 396 27.66 -11.42 -35.16
N SER A 397 26.86 -11.37 -36.25
CA SER A 397 26.67 -12.47 -37.20
C SER A 397 27.94 -12.87 -37.93
N ASP A 398 28.96 -12.02 -37.98
CA ASP A 398 30.26 -12.30 -38.59
C ASP A 398 31.25 -12.88 -37.55
N GLY A 399 30.86 -12.98 -36.29
CA GLY A 399 31.66 -13.52 -35.18
C GLY A 399 32.58 -12.50 -34.53
N ASN A 400 32.48 -11.22 -34.87
CA ASN A 400 33.24 -10.19 -34.20
C ASN A 400 32.65 -9.87 -32.83
N VAL A 401 33.53 -9.62 -31.85
CA VAL A 401 33.11 -9.16 -30.54
C VAL A 401 32.56 -7.73 -30.64
N VAL A 402 31.41 -7.52 -30.05
CA VAL A 402 30.71 -6.22 -29.97
C VAL A 402 31.01 -5.57 -28.61
N ASP A 403 31.34 -4.30 -28.62
CA ASP A 403 31.52 -3.52 -27.40
C ASP A 403 30.16 -3.39 -26.65
N VAL A 404 30.17 -3.73 -25.36
CA VAL A 404 28.98 -3.63 -24.50
C VAL A 404 29.21 -2.58 -23.42
N THR A 405 28.15 -1.88 -23.04
CA THR A 405 28.14 -0.92 -21.95
C THR A 405 27.29 -1.49 -20.80
N PRO A 406 27.83 -1.66 -19.59
CA PRO A 406 27.02 -1.96 -18.42
C PRO A 406 26.06 -0.79 -18.12
N VAL A 407 24.76 -1.06 -18.00
CA VAL A 407 23.71 -0.05 -17.69
C VAL A 407 23.30 -0.12 -16.23
N LYS A 408 23.08 -1.32 -15.73
CA LYS A 408 22.68 -1.64 -14.35
C LYS A 408 23.19 -3.06 -14.05
N GLU A 409 23.12 -3.49 -12.80
CA GLU A 409 23.38 -4.88 -12.48
C GLU A 409 22.56 -5.81 -13.39
N ASN A 410 23.23 -6.82 -13.94
CA ASN A 410 22.65 -7.78 -14.88
C ASN A 410 22.05 -7.16 -16.18
N ARG A 411 22.33 -5.90 -16.52
CA ARG A 411 21.83 -5.20 -17.70
C ARG A 411 22.97 -4.56 -18.49
N ILE A 412 23.02 -4.84 -19.78
CA ILE A 412 23.99 -4.29 -20.72
C ILE A 412 23.30 -3.64 -21.91
N SER A 413 23.97 -2.70 -22.56
CA SER A 413 23.54 -2.18 -23.86
C SER A 413 24.63 -2.32 -24.91
N PHE A 414 24.21 -2.45 -26.18
CA PHE A 414 25.08 -2.44 -27.35
C PHE A 414 24.34 -1.94 -28.57
N VAL A 415 25.07 -1.34 -29.51
CA VAL A 415 24.50 -0.82 -30.76
C VAL A 415 24.37 -1.94 -31.78
N THR A 416 23.20 -1.97 -32.42
CA THR A 416 22.89 -2.98 -33.46
C THR A 416 22.67 -2.34 -34.82
N GLU A 417 22.89 -3.12 -35.88
CA GLU A 417 22.60 -2.78 -37.28
C GLU A 417 21.35 -3.55 -37.75
N ALA A 418 20.54 -2.90 -38.58
CA ALA A 418 19.34 -3.53 -39.13
C ALA A 418 19.66 -4.82 -39.91
N GLY A 419 18.92 -5.88 -39.65
CA GLY A 419 19.03 -7.18 -40.28
C GLY A 419 20.18 -8.04 -39.75
N LYS A 420 20.96 -7.61 -38.78
CA LYS A 420 22.02 -8.40 -38.15
C LYS A 420 21.58 -9.09 -36.85
N SER A 421 22.18 -10.28 -36.64
CA SER A 421 22.01 -11.02 -35.39
C SER A 421 23.19 -10.79 -34.45
N TYR A 422 22.90 -10.77 -33.17
CA TYR A 422 23.86 -10.61 -32.08
C TYR A 422 23.65 -11.73 -31.08
N THR A 423 24.72 -12.43 -30.72
CA THR A 423 24.64 -13.56 -29.81
C THR A 423 25.37 -13.28 -28.52
N LEU A 424 24.63 -13.30 -27.44
CA LEU A 424 25.14 -13.34 -26.06
C LEU A 424 25.54 -14.80 -25.77
N LYS A 425 26.78 -15.01 -25.36
CA LYS A 425 27.33 -16.34 -25.02
C LYS A 425 28.34 -16.21 -23.87
N ASP A 426 28.82 -17.35 -23.41
CA ASP A 426 29.80 -17.45 -22.33
C ASP A 426 29.30 -16.79 -21.03
N ILE A 427 27.98 -16.81 -20.81
CA ILE A 427 27.34 -16.24 -19.63
C ILE A 427 27.59 -17.17 -18.45
N PRO A 428 28.33 -16.74 -17.40
CA PRO A 428 28.60 -17.62 -16.27
C PRO A 428 27.32 -17.88 -15.47
N THR A 429 27.07 -19.13 -15.11
CA THR A 429 25.90 -19.50 -14.30
C THR A 429 26.11 -19.23 -12.81
N SER A 430 27.37 -19.14 -12.38
CA SER A 430 27.73 -18.74 -11.02
C SER A 430 29.04 -17.94 -11.09
N VAL A 431 29.02 -16.76 -10.50
CA VAL A 431 30.20 -15.97 -10.20
C VAL A 431 30.26 -15.87 -8.69
N THR A 432 31.39 -16.30 -8.13
CA THR A 432 31.58 -16.23 -6.69
C THR A 432 32.31 -14.91 -6.38
N VAL A 433 31.56 -13.86 -6.14
CA VAL A 433 32.09 -12.67 -5.50
C VAL A 433 32.10 -12.91 -3.99
N THR A 434 33.22 -12.67 -3.34
CA THR A 434 33.33 -12.86 -1.90
C THR A 434 32.49 -11.82 -1.16
N ALA A 435 31.63 -12.29 -0.23
CA ALA A 435 30.83 -11.39 0.60
C ALA A 435 31.73 -10.51 1.49
N PRO A 436 31.37 -9.26 1.73
CA PRO A 436 32.08 -8.39 2.69
C PRO A 436 32.11 -8.98 4.09
N THR A 437 33.19 -8.77 4.81
CA THR A 437 33.37 -9.23 6.19
C THR A 437 33.60 -8.05 7.12
N GLY A 438 33.48 -8.27 8.43
CA GLY A 438 33.77 -7.24 9.42
C GLY A 438 32.78 -6.09 9.43
N LEU A 439 31.55 -6.31 8.94
CA LEU A 439 30.49 -5.31 9.04
C LEU A 439 30.25 -4.93 10.49
N THR A 440 30.17 -3.65 10.75
CA THR A 440 29.75 -3.04 12.02
C THR A 440 28.62 -2.06 11.75
N ALA A 441 27.70 -1.93 12.69
CA ALA A 441 26.63 -0.96 12.66
C ALA A 441 26.54 -0.28 14.04
N LEU A 442 26.85 1.00 14.09
CA LEU A 442 26.92 1.78 15.31
C LEU A 442 25.99 2.98 15.22
N ARG A 443 25.07 3.10 16.17
CA ARG A 443 24.18 4.26 16.25
C ARG A 443 24.97 5.50 16.64
N ALA A 444 24.90 6.51 15.79
CA ALA A 444 25.57 7.80 16.01
C ALA A 444 24.66 8.77 16.81
N ASP A 445 23.37 8.76 16.52
CA ASP A 445 22.33 9.56 17.19
C ASP A 445 20.96 8.92 16.95
N ASP A 446 19.88 9.61 17.29
CA ASP A 446 18.52 9.07 17.18
C ASP A 446 18.07 8.77 15.75
N GLU A 447 18.72 9.38 14.74
CA GLU A 447 18.34 9.26 13.32
C GLU A 447 19.42 8.54 12.49
N ASN A 448 20.67 8.45 12.97
CA ASN A 448 21.80 8.02 12.16
C ASN A 448 22.45 6.73 12.68
N VAL A 449 22.81 5.84 11.76
CA VAL A 449 23.63 4.65 12.01
C VAL A 449 24.85 4.66 11.09
N ASN A 450 26.03 4.57 11.68
CA ASN A 450 27.31 4.46 10.95
C ASN A 450 27.63 3.00 10.70
N LEU A 451 27.89 2.66 9.46
CA LEU A 451 28.29 1.34 9.00
C LEU A 451 29.75 1.37 8.54
N SER A 452 30.49 0.30 8.79
CA SER A 452 31.81 0.05 8.20
C SER A 452 32.05 -1.43 8.00
N TRP A 453 32.83 -1.80 6.98
CA TRP A 453 33.16 -3.17 6.64
C TRP A 453 34.54 -3.29 6.00
N ASN A 454 35.05 -4.51 5.88
CA ASN A 454 36.31 -4.76 5.20
C ASN A 454 36.14 -4.74 3.69
N ALA A 455 37.09 -4.13 2.98
CA ALA A 455 37.12 -4.17 1.54
C ALA A 455 37.21 -5.61 1.01
N VAL A 456 36.43 -5.89 -0.05
CA VAL A 456 36.55 -7.13 -0.80
C VAL A 456 37.74 -7.03 -1.77
N THR A 457 38.53 -8.08 -1.83
CA THR A 457 39.63 -8.18 -2.81
C THR A 457 39.08 -8.71 -4.13
N ALA A 458 39.32 -7.99 -5.20
CA ALA A 458 39.01 -8.36 -6.57
C ALA A 458 40.26 -8.36 -7.44
N GLU A 459 40.16 -8.80 -8.69
CA GLU A 459 41.27 -8.78 -9.65
C GLU A 459 41.68 -7.32 -9.95
N GLU A 460 42.95 -7.13 -10.36
CA GLU A 460 43.47 -5.80 -10.67
C GLU A 460 42.71 -5.21 -11.89
N GLY A 461 42.07 -4.07 -11.70
CA GLY A 461 41.26 -3.38 -12.72
C GLY A 461 39.75 -3.57 -12.55
N SER A 462 39.32 -4.49 -11.69
CA SER A 462 37.88 -4.65 -11.42
C SER A 462 37.28 -3.45 -10.70
N ASN A 463 36.05 -3.10 -11.09
CA ASN A 463 35.25 -2.08 -10.40
C ASN A 463 34.56 -2.73 -9.20
N VAL A 464 34.92 -2.32 -7.99
CA VAL A 464 34.33 -2.83 -6.74
C VAL A 464 33.47 -1.74 -6.09
N THR A 465 32.18 -2.03 -5.95
CA THR A 465 31.24 -1.18 -5.22
C THR A 465 30.47 -2.01 -4.18
N TYR A 466 29.64 -1.37 -3.36
CA TYR A 466 28.89 -2.04 -2.31
C TYR A 466 27.44 -1.58 -2.28
N ASN A 467 26.54 -2.52 -1.99
CA ASN A 467 25.14 -2.27 -1.73
C ASN A 467 24.85 -2.50 -0.24
N VAL A 468 24.07 -1.61 0.37
CA VAL A 468 23.73 -1.67 1.79
C VAL A 468 22.26 -2.06 1.95
N TYR A 469 22.03 -3.00 2.84
CA TYR A 469 20.71 -3.56 3.14
C TYR A 469 20.34 -3.33 4.59
N ARG A 470 19.07 -2.97 4.83
CA ARG A 470 18.50 -2.79 6.16
C ARG A 470 17.27 -3.65 6.34
N GLN A 471 17.11 -4.20 7.52
CA GLN A 471 15.90 -4.85 8.02
C GLN A 471 15.47 -4.16 9.31
N VAL A 472 14.21 -3.77 9.40
CA VAL A 472 13.61 -3.21 10.62
C VAL A 472 12.77 -4.31 11.28
N GLU A 473 13.08 -4.62 12.52
CA GLU A 473 12.44 -5.72 13.30
C GLU A 473 12.42 -7.07 12.54
N ASN A 474 11.24 -7.55 12.18
CA ASN A 474 11.05 -8.78 11.39
C ASN A 474 10.49 -8.49 10.00
N GLY A 475 10.59 -7.23 9.54
CA GLY A 475 10.18 -6.82 8.19
C GLY A 475 11.13 -7.34 7.11
N ASP A 476 10.85 -6.94 5.88
CA ASP A 476 11.68 -7.33 4.74
C ASP A 476 13.07 -6.68 4.77
N VAL A 477 14.04 -7.37 4.15
CA VAL A 477 15.39 -6.82 3.93
C VAL A 477 15.33 -5.93 2.70
N ILE A 478 15.48 -4.63 2.87
CA ILE A 478 15.44 -3.64 1.78
C ILE A 478 16.85 -3.13 1.47
N CYS A 479 17.15 -2.91 0.20
CA CYS A 479 18.34 -2.21 -0.23
C CYS A 479 18.12 -0.71 -0.02
N ILE A 480 18.98 -0.07 0.77
CA ILE A 480 18.87 1.35 1.12
C ILE A 480 19.94 2.22 0.43
N GLU A 481 20.97 1.61 -0.13
CA GLU A 481 22.00 2.30 -0.89
C GLU A 481 22.70 1.34 -1.84
N THR A 482 23.08 1.81 -3.02
CA THR A 482 23.73 1.02 -4.08
C THR A 482 24.96 1.73 -4.63
N GLY A 483 25.92 0.94 -5.14
CA GLY A 483 27.05 1.46 -5.90
C GLY A 483 28.07 2.26 -5.08
N LEU A 484 28.15 2.06 -3.77
CA LEU A 484 29.12 2.74 -2.91
C LEU A 484 30.56 2.33 -3.23
N ALA A 485 31.41 3.27 -3.56
CA ALA A 485 32.84 3.04 -3.76
C ALA A 485 33.64 2.98 -2.44
N THR A 486 33.01 3.24 -1.30
CA THR A 486 33.61 3.28 0.04
C THR A 486 33.21 2.06 0.86
N THR A 487 34.00 1.74 1.86
CA THR A 487 33.68 0.68 2.84
C THR A 487 33.04 1.24 4.12
N THR A 488 32.44 2.42 4.01
CA THR A 488 31.68 3.07 5.08
C THR A 488 30.43 3.73 4.52
N TYR A 489 29.36 3.74 5.30
CA TYR A 489 28.10 4.40 4.96
C TYR A 489 27.44 4.92 6.22
N THR A 490 26.75 6.06 6.13
CA THR A 490 25.90 6.56 7.22
C THR A 490 24.45 6.52 6.75
N ASP A 491 23.67 5.63 7.34
CA ASP A 491 22.23 5.63 7.15
C ASP A 491 21.62 6.78 7.95
N THR A 492 21.18 7.82 7.26
CA THR A 492 20.56 9.02 7.85
C THR A 492 19.02 8.89 7.99
N THR A 493 18.48 7.74 7.64
CA THR A 493 17.05 7.40 7.74
C THR A 493 16.78 6.35 8.80
N ALA A 494 17.76 6.07 9.64
CA ALA A 494 17.72 5.04 10.66
C ALA A 494 17.09 5.54 11.98
N ASP A 495 15.90 6.15 11.91
CA ASP A 495 15.18 6.63 13.09
C ASP A 495 14.92 5.46 14.06
N LYS A 496 15.42 5.59 15.30
CA LYS A 496 15.31 4.56 16.32
C LYS A 496 13.85 4.22 16.71
N THR A 497 12.91 5.12 16.42
CA THR A 497 11.48 4.89 16.68
C THR A 497 10.88 3.83 15.77
N LEU A 498 11.55 3.49 14.65
CA LEU A 498 11.12 2.42 13.75
C LEU A 498 11.32 1.01 14.33
N GLY A 499 12.10 0.85 15.41
CA GLY A 499 12.38 -0.41 16.08
C GLY A 499 13.81 -0.90 15.87
N ALA A 500 14.05 -2.18 16.23
CA ALA A 500 15.37 -2.79 16.13
C ALA A 500 15.81 -2.94 14.66
N MET A 501 17.02 -2.48 14.34
CA MET A 501 17.56 -2.50 12.99
C MET A 501 18.71 -3.48 12.85
N LYS A 502 18.74 -4.13 11.70
CA LYS A 502 19.81 -5.02 11.27
C LYS A 502 20.31 -4.61 9.91
N TYR A 503 21.60 -4.80 9.67
CA TYR A 503 22.24 -4.43 8.40
C TYR A 503 23.01 -5.62 7.82
N GLN A 504 23.12 -5.60 6.51
CA GLN A 504 23.96 -6.45 5.69
C GLN A 504 24.55 -5.62 4.56
N VAL A 505 25.69 -6.02 4.04
CA VAL A 505 26.35 -5.39 2.89
C VAL A 505 26.72 -6.47 1.89
N ALA A 506 26.49 -6.22 0.61
CA ALA A 506 27.00 -7.04 -0.47
C ALA A 506 28.05 -6.27 -1.25
N ALA A 507 29.06 -6.94 -1.78
CA ALA A 507 30.02 -6.37 -2.73
C ALA A 507 29.49 -6.57 -4.15
N VAL A 508 29.70 -5.58 -5.00
CA VAL A 508 29.42 -5.68 -6.43
C VAL A 508 30.76 -5.53 -7.15
N VAL A 509 31.19 -6.59 -7.82
CA VAL A 509 32.44 -6.62 -8.59
C VAL A 509 32.09 -6.75 -10.06
N ASP A 510 32.43 -5.74 -10.85
CA ASP A 510 32.12 -5.67 -12.28
C ASP A 510 30.63 -5.93 -12.61
N GLY A 511 29.73 -5.40 -11.73
CA GLY A 511 28.29 -5.52 -11.86
C GLY A 511 27.68 -6.81 -11.27
N ILE A 512 28.49 -7.67 -10.64
CA ILE A 512 28.01 -8.91 -10.03
C ILE A 512 28.02 -8.79 -8.53
N GLU A 513 26.85 -8.95 -7.93
CA GLU A 513 26.68 -8.87 -6.49
C GLU A 513 27.04 -10.19 -5.79
N SER A 514 27.74 -10.06 -4.67
CA SER A 514 28.05 -11.19 -3.78
C SER A 514 26.83 -11.61 -2.96
N GLU A 515 26.93 -12.76 -2.29
CA GLU A 515 26.08 -12.99 -1.13
C GLU A 515 26.22 -11.84 -0.12
N LYS A 516 25.17 -11.59 0.63
CA LYS A 516 25.20 -10.55 1.67
C LYS A 516 26.10 -10.98 2.82
N SER A 517 26.74 -10.05 3.46
CA SER A 517 27.52 -10.24 4.70
C SER A 517 26.67 -10.90 5.80
N ALA A 518 27.32 -11.38 6.85
CA ALA A 518 26.60 -11.75 8.07
C ALA A 518 25.73 -10.56 8.55
N VAL A 519 24.55 -10.88 9.07
CA VAL A 519 23.62 -9.90 9.64
C VAL A 519 24.23 -9.27 10.88
N VAL A 520 24.21 -7.94 10.96
CA VAL A 520 24.69 -7.18 12.13
C VAL A 520 23.55 -6.35 12.69
N THR A 521 23.25 -6.52 13.96
CA THR A 521 22.32 -5.67 14.70
C THR A 521 23.01 -4.37 15.08
N VAL A 522 22.28 -3.26 15.08
CA VAL A 522 22.81 -1.95 15.49
C VAL A 522 23.29 -2.02 16.93
N THR A 523 24.53 -1.63 17.15
CA THR A 523 25.10 -1.46 18.48
C THR A 523 24.74 -0.08 19.00
N GLU A 524 23.98 -0.05 20.09
CA GLU A 524 23.64 1.19 20.78
C GLU A 524 24.76 1.55 21.74
N PRO A 525 25.38 2.75 21.64
CA PRO A 525 26.41 3.16 22.59
C PRO A 525 25.80 3.30 23.99
N MET A 526 26.54 2.90 25.00
CA MET A 526 26.11 3.05 26.38
C MET A 526 26.08 4.53 26.76
N GLY A 527 24.97 4.98 27.31
CA GLY A 527 24.84 6.35 27.86
C GLY A 527 25.51 6.51 29.23
N ALA A 528 25.48 7.76 29.74
CA ALA A 528 26.04 8.10 31.04
C ALA A 528 25.41 7.30 32.18
N GLY A 529 26.23 6.96 33.16
CA GLY A 529 25.86 6.19 34.34
C GLY A 529 26.82 5.05 34.66
N LYS A 530 26.53 4.37 35.74
CA LYS A 530 27.32 3.21 36.20
C LYS A 530 26.74 1.93 35.57
N ILE A 531 27.57 1.19 34.89
CA ILE A 531 27.25 0.01 34.08
C ILE A 531 27.85 -1.20 34.74
N ASP A 532 27.03 -2.24 34.93
CA ASP A 532 27.46 -3.50 35.50
C ASP A 532 28.34 -4.32 34.55
N ASN A 533 29.30 -5.04 35.12
CA ASN A 533 30.19 -5.89 34.33
C ASN A 533 29.50 -7.02 33.57
N THR A 534 28.26 -7.32 33.85
CA THR A 534 27.46 -8.35 33.17
C THR A 534 26.62 -7.84 32.04
N ASP A 535 26.65 -6.51 31.73
CA ASP A 535 25.90 -5.98 30.63
C ASP A 535 26.34 -6.61 29.30
N GLU A 536 25.40 -7.10 28.52
CA GLU A 536 25.63 -7.84 27.27
C GLU A 536 26.35 -7.04 26.17
N ARG A 537 26.36 -5.70 26.29
CA ARG A 537 27.08 -4.80 25.37
C ARG A 537 28.55 -4.68 25.66
N ILE A 538 29.04 -5.26 26.79
CA ILE A 538 30.47 -5.36 27.10
C ILE A 538 31.02 -6.60 26.43
N ALA A 539 31.95 -6.41 25.50
CA ALA A 539 32.56 -7.53 24.79
C ALA A 539 33.81 -8.04 25.54
N TYR A 540 33.78 -9.31 25.90
CA TYR A 540 34.90 -10.02 26.56
C TYR A 540 35.59 -10.95 25.58
N VAL A 541 36.89 -10.91 25.48
CA VAL A 541 37.72 -11.86 24.72
C VAL A 541 38.63 -12.57 25.71
N GLY A 542 38.57 -13.90 25.76
CA GLY A 542 39.32 -14.72 26.68
C GLY A 542 38.40 -15.54 27.65
N GLU A 543 39.03 -16.24 28.60
CA GLU A 543 38.30 -17.13 29.50
C GLU A 543 37.90 -16.42 30.82
N TRP A 544 37.00 -15.40 30.67
CA TRP A 544 36.52 -14.65 31.83
C TRP A 544 35.47 -15.43 32.61
N GLY A 545 35.59 -15.40 33.97
CA GLY A 545 34.60 -15.97 34.87
C GLY A 545 33.76 -14.87 35.53
N ASN A 546 32.52 -15.19 35.88
CA ASN A 546 31.63 -14.30 36.62
C ASN A 546 31.43 -14.86 38.07
N TRP A 547 31.57 -13.96 39.06
CA TRP A 547 31.39 -14.29 40.48
C TRP A 547 30.23 -13.50 41.06
N THR A 548 29.32 -14.18 41.75
CA THR A 548 28.02 -13.61 42.19
C THR A 548 27.72 -13.87 43.66
N GLN A 549 28.67 -14.36 44.43
CA GLN A 549 28.41 -14.82 45.80
C GLN A 549 28.68 -13.78 46.91
N ASP A 550 29.36 -12.66 46.60
CA ASP A 550 29.69 -11.62 47.57
C ASP A 550 28.63 -10.51 47.57
N LYS A 551 27.51 -10.72 48.20
CA LYS A 551 26.41 -9.74 48.27
C LYS A 551 26.80 -8.45 48.99
N ASN A 552 26.36 -7.32 48.44
CA ASN A 552 26.59 -5.95 48.94
C ASN A 552 28.10 -5.52 48.95
N VAL A 553 28.93 -6.15 48.14
CA VAL A 553 30.39 -5.92 48.12
C VAL A 553 30.82 -5.37 46.75
N ASN A 554 30.26 -5.87 45.68
CA ASN A 554 30.46 -5.42 44.32
C ASN A 554 29.22 -4.68 43.78
N TYR A 555 29.40 -3.94 42.71
CA TYR A 555 28.26 -3.31 42.06
C TYR A 555 27.30 -4.38 41.47
N MET A 556 26.01 -4.26 41.71
CA MET A 556 24.97 -5.26 41.35
C MET A 556 25.31 -6.69 41.80
N ASP A 557 26.16 -6.85 42.85
CA ASP A 557 26.56 -8.13 43.41
C ASP A 557 27.32 -9.07 42.46
N THR A 558 27.93 -8.54 41.40
CA THR A 558 28.66 -9.30 40.39
C THR A 558 30.09 -8.81 40.26
N ILE A 559 31.01 -9.60 39.72
CA ILE A 559 32.34 -9.20 39.27
C ILE A 559 32.87 -10.19 38.24
N GLN A 560 33.35 -9.65 37.12
CA GLN A 560 34.08 -10.44 36.13
C GLN A 560 35.55 -10.57 36.51
N TYR A 561 36.09 -11.77 36.37
CA TYR A 561 37.46 -12.02 36.72
C TYR A 561 38.23 -12.91 35.73
N LEU A 562 39.53 -12.72 35.68
CA LEU A 562 40.47 -13.56 34.95
C LEU A 562 41.54 -14.03 35.91
N ASN A 563 41.50 -15.30 36.29
CA ASN A 563 42.40 -15.85 37.33
C ASN A 563 43.82 -16.09 36.84
N SER A 564 43.99 -16.55 35.63
CA SER A 564 45.26 -16.94 35.04
C SER A 564 45.38 -16.38 33.64
N PRO A 565 45.56 -15.05 33.48
CA PRO A 565 45.67 -14.43 32.17
C PRO A 565 46.88 -14.97 31.40
N LYS A 566 46.71 -15.12 30.09
CA LYS A 566 47.74 -15.50 29.13
C LYS A 566 48.42 -14.29 28.50
N GLY A 567 47.78 -13.13 28.58
CA GLY A 567 48.15 -11.88 27.96
C GLY A 567 47.48 -11.72 26.60
N GLY A 568 46.87 -10.59 26.40
CA GLY A 568 46.14 -10.24 25.18
C GLY A 568 44.64 -10.39 25.26
N GLU A 569 44.10 -10.92 26.37
CA GLU A 569 42.63 -10.91 26.63
C GLU A 569 42.16 -9.47 26.74
N THR A 570 40.92 -9.22 26.28
CA THR A 570 40.41 -7.84 26.25
C THR A 570 38.99 -7.75 26.79
N VAL A 571 38.67 -6.56 27.28
CA VAL A 571 37.30 -6.10 27.55
C VAL A 571 37.08 -4.82 26.74
N THR A 572 35.99 -4.78 25.98
CA THR A 572 35.70 -3.62 25.12
C THR A 572 34.27 -3.13 25.37
N LEU A 573 34.11 -1.80 25.45
CA LEU A 573 32.83 -1.12 25.62
C LEU A 573 32.75 0.09 24.71
N THR A 574 31.66 0.25 23.97
CA THR A 574 31.34 1.47 23.23
C THR A 574 30.36 2.31 24.04
N PHE A 575 30.65 3.59 24.21
CA PHE A 575 29.87 4.50 25.04
C PHE A 575 29.78 5.90 24.44
N LYS A 576 28.74 6.65 24.83
CA LYS A 576 28.55 8.06 24.48
C LYS A 576 28.69 8.89 25.75
N GLY A 577 29.61 9.82 25.74
CA GLY A 577 29.86 10.64 26.92
C GLY A 577 31.07 11.54 26.76
N THR A 578 31.48 12.18 27.85
CA THR A 578 32.67 13.05 27.96
C THR A 578 33.79 12.45 28.84
N GLY A 579 33.57 11.22 29.31
CA GLY A 579 34.57 10.52 30.12
C GLY A 579 34.10 9.12 30.56
N ILE A 580 35.05 8.39 31.12
CA ILE A 580 34.76 7.02 31.62
C ILE A 580 35.69 6.66 32.77
N LYS A 581 35.14 5.94 33.74
CA LYS A 581 35.92 5.31 34.83
C LYS A 581 35.84 3.81 34.72
N VAL A 582 36.88 3.14 35.14
CA VAL A 582 36.96 1.68 35.27
C VAL A 582 37.08 1.31 36.74
N ILE A 583 36.14 0.51 37.19
CA ILE A 583 35.98 0.15 38.57
C ILE A 583 36.17 -1.37 38.73
N GLY A 584 36.94 -1.77 39.68
CA GLY A 584 37.16 -3.19 39.97
C GLY A 584 37.69 -3.44 41.35
N CYS A 585 38.41 -4.56 41.52
CA CYS A 585 39.00 -4.93 42.81
C CYS A 585 40.53 -4.89 42.71
N THR A 586 41.17 -4.14 43.58
CA THR A 586 42.62 -4.22 43.76
C THR A 586 42.97 -5.14 44.95
N ASN A 587 44.06 -5.90 44.81
CA ASN A 587 44.50 -6.88 45.86
C ASN A 587 45.97 -7.27 45.64
N LYS A 588 46.52 -8.03 46.54
CA LYS A 588 47.94 -8.49 46.51
C LYS A 588 48.29 -9.49 45.40
N ASP A 589 47.32 -10.03 44.71
CA ASP A 589 47.48 -11.03 43.64
C ASP A 589 47.08 -10.45 42.24
N ARG A 590 47.05 -9.15 42.08
CA ARG A 590 46.61 -8.48 40.87
C ARG A 590 47.76 -8.21 39.90
N GLY A 591 47.40 -8.17 38.61
CA GLY A 591 48.26 -7.87 37.46
C GLY A 591 48.07 -6.49 36.92
N LYS A 592 48.50 -6.30 35.65
CA LYS A 592 48.44 -5.05 34.94
C LYS A 592 47.57 -5.14 33.69
N ILE A 593 46.91 -4.04 33.38
CA ILE A 593 46.13 -3.84 32.14
C ILE A 593 46.67 -2.61 31.42
N GLU A 594 46.60 -2.62 30.11
CA GLU A 594 46.77 -1.42 29.28
C GLU A 594 45.41 -0.94 28.86
N VAL A 595 45.13 0.36 29.01
CA VAL A 595 43.86 0.97 28.68
C VAL A 595 43.97 1.71 27.36
N PHE A 596 43.06 1.48 26.47
CA PHE A 596 42.95 2.21 25.18
C PHE A 596 41.62 2.97 25.15
N ILE A 597 41.64 4.19 24.59
CA ILE A 597 40.43 4.94 24.23
C ILE A 597 40.57 5.29 22.74
N ASP A 598 39.55 4.94 21.94
CA ASP A 598 39.53 5.12 20.49
C ASP A 598 40.81 4.60 19.81
N GLY A 599 41.27 3.43 20.23
CA GLY A 599 42.47 2.76 19.75
C GLY A 599 43.80 3.38 20.21
N LYS A 600 43.78 4.45 21.00
CA LYS A 600 44.99 5.11 21.52
C LYS A 600 45.27 4.68 22.95
N SER A 601 46.51 4.20 23.25
CA SER A 601 46.88 3.83 24.59
C SER A 601 46.82 5.02 25.55
N GLN A 602 46.19 4.83 26.67
CA GLN A 602 46.14 5.76 27.82
C GLN A 602 47.16 5.40 28.90
N GLY A 603 47.90 4.33 28.66
CA GLY A 603 48.95 3.83 29.59
C GLY A 603 48.56 2.54 30.30
N VAL A 604 49.47 2.06 31.08
CA VAL A 604 49.38 0.81 31.87
C VAL A 604 48.91 1.11 33.28
N VAL A 605 47.88 0.43 33.69
CA VAL A 605 47.32 0.48 35.05
C VAL A 605 47.76 -0.74 35.82
N ASP A 606 48.29 -0.56 37.02
CA ASP A 606 48.61 -1.65 37.97
C ASP A 606 47.46 -1.80 38.98
N THR A 607 46.80 -2.94 38.95
CA THR A 607 45.65 -3.20 39.85
C THR A 607 46.07 -3.87 41.20
N TYR A 608 47.39 -3.86 41.50
CA TYR A 608 47.88 -4.32 42.78
C TYR A 608 47.56 -3.37 43.94
N SER A 609 47.26 -3.96 45.11
CA SER A 609 47.18 -3.27 46.41
C SER A 609 47.62 -4.26 47.53
N ALA A 610 48.31 -3.77 48.56
CA ALA A 610 48.75 -4.59 49.71
C ALA A 610 47.55 -5.17 50.51
N SER A 611 46.36 -4.61 50.36
CA SER A 611 45.09 -5.08 50.94
C SER A 611 43.99 -5.07 49.89
N THR A 612 42.97 -5.87 50.09
CA THR A 612 41.78 -5.95 49.23
C THR A 612 41.02 -4.65 49.32
N VAL A 613 40.82 -3.96 48.16
CA VAL A 613 39.92 -2.81 48.05
C VAL A 613 38.93 -3.10 46.93
N ARG A 614 37.63 -3.20 47.25
CA ARG A 614 36.55 -3.45 46.36
C ARG A 614 35.99 -2.13 45.80
N GLN A 615 35.34 -2.20 44.68
CA GLN A 615 34.79 -1.04 43.97
C GLN A 615 35.79 0.09 43.81
N LYS A 616 37.06 -0.27 43.57
CA LYS A 616 38.17 0.68 43.42
C LYS A 616 38.13 1.20 41.99
N GLU A 617 38.01 2.53 41.85
CA GLU A 617 38.37 3.21 40.60
C GLU A 617 39.87 3.09 40.37
N TYR A 618 40.30 2.38 39.34
CA TYR A 618 41.68 2.23 39.00
C TYR A 618 42.11 2.88 37.69
N PHE A 619 41.10 3.39 36.92
CA PHE A 619 41.32 4.27 35.78
C PHE A 619 40.18 5.26 35.71
N SER A 620 40.50 6.50 35.30
CA SER A 620 39.54 7.55 34.98
C SER A 620 40.06 8.43 33.83
N LYS A 621 39.16 8.81 32.93
CA LYS A 621 39.38 9.79 31.88
C LYS A 621 38.09 10.63 31.78
N ASP A 622 38.18 11.95 31.99
CA ASP A 622 37.03 12.86 32.14
C ASP A 622 37.09 14.08 31.20
N ASP A 623 38.04 14.07 30.25
CA ASP A 623 38.30 15.17 29.30
C ASP A 623 38.13 14.68 27.83
N LEU A 624 37.27 13.73 27.56
CA LEU A 624 36.94 13.31 26.20
C LEU A 624 36.05 14.36 25.52
N THR A 625 36.15 14.45 24.20
CA THR A 625 35.20 15.25 23.41
C THR A 625 33.80 14.66 23.56
N VAL A 626 32.77 15.49 23.44
CA VAL A 626 31.38 14.99 23.40
C VAL A 626 31.22 14.08 22.18
N GLY A 627 30.87 12.83 22.40
CA GLY A 627 30.76 11.89 21.28
C GLY A 627 30.72 10.44 21.71
N ILE A 628 30.76 9.57 20.69
CA ILE A 628 30.88 8.13 20.88
C ILE A 628 32.35 7.74 20.99
N HIS A 629 32.66 6.98 22.00
CA HIS A 629 34.02 6.49 22.29
C HIS A 629 34.03 4.99 22.52
N THR A 630 35.20 4.38 22.33
CA THR A 630 35.42 2.96 22.64
C THR A 630 36.55 2.85 23.66
N ILE A 631 36.23 2.25 24.80
CA ILE A 631 37.30 1.85 25.75
C ILE A 631 37.62 0.37 25.54
N GLN A 632 38.91 0.05 25.52
CA GLN A 632 39.40 -1.33 25.54
C GLN A 632 40.44 -1.48 26.66
N LEU A 633 40.20 -2.50 27.51
CA LEU A 633 41.14 -2.97 28.51
C LEU A 633 41.87 -4.19 27.98
N LYS A 634 43.18 -4.13 27.79
CA LYS A 634 44.02 -5.25 27.35
C LYS A 634 44.84 -5.80 28.51
N VAL A 635 44.68 -7.07 28.82
CA VAL A 635 45.41 -7.74 29.90
C VAL A 635 46.85 -8.02 29.43
N LEU A 636 47.86 -7.65 30.26
CA LEU A 636 49.25 -7.79 29.91
C LEU A 636 49.92 -9.04 30.43
N ASN A 637 49.29 -9.78 31.34
CA ASN A 637 49.91 -10.89 32.12
C ASN A 637 51.23 -10.44 32.82
N GLU A 638 51.30 -9.19 33.16
CA GLU A 638 52.41 -8.57 33.90
C GLU A 638 51.97 -8.22 35.33
N LYS A 639 52.92 -8.13 36.24
CA LYS A 639 52.66 -7.72 37.61
C LYS A 639 53.87 -6.94 38.19
N GLN A 640 53.64 -6.17 39.27
CA GLN A 640 54.76 -5.61 40.04
C GLN A 640 55.45 -6.65 40.93
N ALA A 641 56.65 -6.39 41.38
CA ALA A 641 57.44 -7.33 42.16
C ALA A 641 56.76 -7.80 43.47
N ALA A 642 55.96 -6.93 44.11
CA ALA A 642 55.24 -7.23 45.33
C ALA A 642 53.97 -8.06 45.13
N SER A 643 53.49 -8.21 43.90
CA SER A 643 52.27 -8.97 43.61
C SER A 643 52.51 -10.47 43.58
N SER A 644 51.64 -11.24 44.21
CA SER A 644 51.66 -12.71 44.22
C SER A 644 51.05 -13.35 42.94
N GLY A 645 50.36 -12.59 42.11
CA GLY A 645 49.69 -13.10 40.89
C GLY A 645 49.49 -12.02 39.83
N THR A 646 48.77 -12.40 38.75
CA THR A 646 48.43 -11.56 37.62
C THR A 646 46.92 -11.44 37.38
N LYS A 647 46.11 -11.84 38.37
CA LYS A 647 44.64 -11.82 38.29
C LYS A 647 44.13 -10.40 37.98
N ILE A 648 43.10 -10.32 37.15
CA ILE A 648 42.34 -9.09 36.82
C ILE A 648 40.89 -9.28 37.25
N GLU A 649 40.30 -8.24 37.78
CA GLU A 649 38.87 -8.17 38.12
C GLU A 649 38.25 -6.85 37.64
N LEU A 650 37.09 -6.93 36.97
CA LEU A 650 36.27 -5.80 36.53
C LEU A 650 34.92 -5.88 37.24
N ASP A 651 34.52 -4.81 37.91
CA ASP A 651 33.26 -4.68 38.65
C ASP A 651 32.24 -3.85 37.83
N ALA A 652 32.64 -2.66 37.34
CA ALA A 652 31.77 -1.77 36.62
C ALA A 652 32.58 -0.79 35.77
N PHE A 653 31.86 -0.22 34.77
CA PHE A 653 32.25 1.05 34.17
C PHE A 653 31.33 2.16 34.70
N GLU A 654 31.81 3.41 34.72
CA GLU A 654 31.00 4.60 34.96
C GLU A 654 31.27 5.60 33.86
N ILE A 655 30.24 5.83 33.02
CA ILE A 655 30.31 6.76 31.91
C ILE A 655 29.95 8.15 32.41
N LEU A 656 30.76 9.12 32.09
CA LEU A 656 30.61 10.52 32.47
C LEU A 656 30.12 11.32 31.25
N ASP A 657 29.16 12.20 31.47
CA ASP A 657 28.72 13.18 30.50
C ASP A 657 28.54 14.54 31.16
N SER A 658 29.49 15.45 30.94
CA SER A 658 29.45 16.80 31.53
C SER A 658 28.42 17.70 30.88
N THR A 659 27.77 17.24 29.79
CA THR A 659 26.70 17.99 29.11
C THR A 659 25.29 17.59 29.59
N LEU A 660 25.21 16.64 30.55
CA LEU A 660 23.93 16.17 31.04
C LEU A 660 23.17 17.26 31.81
N VAL A 661 21.99 17.60 31.32
CA VAL A 661 21.00 18.39 32.03
C VAL A 661 20.00 17.43 32.68
N ALA A 662 19.99 17.40 34.01
CA ALA A 662 19.07 16.53 34.73
C ALA A 662 17.62 16.98 34.57
N PRO A 663 16.64 16.04 34.51
CA PRO A 663 15.23 16.38 34.49
C PRO A 663 14.81 17.04 35.82
N THR A 664 14.06 18.12 35.71
CA THR A 664 13.50 18.82 36.87
C THR A 664 12.02 18.51 37.10
N GLY A 665 11.31 17.99 36.09
CA GLY A 665 9.93 17.60 36.12
C GLY A 665 9.50 16.80 34.91
N VAL A 666 8.32 16.20 35.00
CA VAL A 666 7.59 15.56 33.87
C VAL A 666 6.17 16.09 33.88
N THR A 667 5.65 16.42 32.72
CA THR A 667 4.24 16.75 32.51
C THR A 667 3.63 15.78 31.52
N VAL A 668 2.33 15.46 31.69
CA VAL A 668 1.59 14.56 30.79
C VAL A 668 0.39 15.32 30.23
N SER A 669 0.19 15.21 28.92
CA SER A 669 -0.94 15.81 28.23
C SER A 669 -1.53 14.83 27.21
N SER A 670 -2.80 14.99 26.90
CA SER A 670 -3.43 14.29 25.79
C SER A 670 -3.14 15.05 24.50
N LYS A 671 -2.67 14.38 23.46
CA LYS A 671 -2.44 14.99 22.12
C LYS A 671 -3.70 15.61 21.52
N SER A 672 -4.86 15.08 21.83
CA SER A 672 -6.15 15.59 21.37
C SER A 672 -6.79 16.59 22.35
N GLY A 673 -6.18 16.85 23.50
CA GLY A 673 -6.78 17.63 24.59
C GLY A 673 -7.90 16.91 25.34
N MET A 674 -8.30 15.72 24.96
CA MET A 674 -9.37 14.95 25.59
C MET A 674 -8.91 14.34 26.91
N THR A 675 -9.78 14.41 27.91
CA THR A 675 -9.63 13.76 29.23
C THR A 675 -10.82 12.87 29.57
N THR A 676 -11.85 12.85 28.72
CA THR A 676 -13.04 11.99 28.90
C THR A 676 -13.22 11.14 27.64
N VAL A 677 -13.46 9.84 27.82
CA VAL A 677 -13.63 8.86 26.75
C VAL A 677 -14.95 8.12 26.91
N SER A 678 -15.71 8.01 25.82
CA SER A 678 -17.07 7.46 25.81
C SER A 678 -17.22 6.17 24.98
N LYS A 679 -16.13 5.63 24.39
CA LYS A 679 -16.18 4.43 23.55
C LYS A 679 -15.21 3.37 24.08
N ALA A 680 -15.69 2.13 24.26
CA ALA A 680 -14.85 0.97 24.61
C ALA A 680 -13.87 0.62 23.48
N ASN A 681 -12.73 0.06 23.83
CA ASN A 681 -11.66 -0.34 22.89
C ASN A 681 -11.13 0.82 22.02
N SER A 682 -11.40 2.06 22.39
CA SER A 682 -10.78 3.22 21.77
C SER A 682 -9.41 3.49 22.39
N THR A 683 -8.58 4.22 21.66
CA THR A 683 -7.24 4.58 22.11
C THR A 683 -7.10 6.09 22.26
N LEU A 684 -6.15 6.51 23.11
CA LEU A 684 -5.80 7.92 23.33
C LEU A 684 -4.28 8.02 23.43
N GLN A 685 -3.67 8.77 22.52
CA GLN A 685 -2.24 9.03 22.58
C GLN A 685 -1.94 10.13 23.59
N LEU A 686 -1.14 9.81 24.59
CA LEU A 686 -0.57 10.76 25.52
C LEU A 686 0.82 11.20 25.07
N LYS A 687 1.20 12.41 25.50
CA LYS A 687 2.55 12.97 25.35
C LYS A 687 3.08 13.30 26.75
N ALA A 688 4.23 12.74 27.09
CA ALA A 688 5.03 13.20 28.21
C ALA A 688 6.00 14.29 27.73
N THR A 689 6.19 15.32 28.53
CA THR A 689 7.21 16.34 28.32
C THR A 689 8.08 16.39 29.55
N VAL A 690 9.38 16.16 29.37
CA VAL A 690 10.39 16.24 30.44
C VAL A 690 10.97 17.64 30.46
N GLU A 691 10.95 18.25 31.63
CA GLU A 691 11.51 19.58 31.85
C GLU A 691 12.91 19.49 32.47
N PRO A 692 13.83 20.42 32.16
CA PRO A 692 13.68 21.50 31.18
C PRO A 692 13.76 20.95 29.75
N GLU A 693 13.33 21.74 28.76
CA GLU A 693 13.30 21.32 27.34
C GLU A 693 14.65 20.79 26.82
N ASN A 694 15.76 21.26 27.39
CA ASN A 694 17.10 20.77 27.10
C ASN A 694 17.57 19.65 28.05
N ALA A 695 16.65 18.99 28.79
CA ALA A 695 16.99 17.78 29.54
C ALA A 695 17.60 16.73 28.60
N THR A 696 18.71 16.15 29.03
CA THR A 696 19.52 15.28 28.16
C THR A 696 18.83 13.94 27.91
N ASP A 697 18.18 13.40 28.92
CA ASP A 697 17.36 12.18 28.80
C ASP A 697 15.89 12.57 29.04
N LYS A 698 15.11 12.44 27.99
CA LYS A 698 13.66 12.70 27.99
C LYS A 698 12.81 11.43 28.00
N THR A 699 13.44 10.28 28.17
CA THR A 699 12.73 8.99 28.18
C THR A 699 11.90 8.84 29.45
N VAL A 700 10.71 8.28 29.31
CA VAL A 700 9.79 8.01 30.39
C VAL A 700 9.28 6.57 30.34
N THR A 701 8.93 6.03 31.51
CA THR A 701 8.13 4.81 31.62
C THR A 701 6.70 5.19 31.96
N TRP A 702 5.75 4.41 31.47
CA TRP A 702 4.33 4.64 31.66
C TRP A 702 3.70 3.63 32.60
N SER A 703 2.73 4.06 33.39
CA SER A 703 1.94 3.17 34.25
C SER A 703 0.52 3.69 34.40
N THR A 704 -0.40 2.80 34.71
CA THR A 704 -1.81 3.07 34.97
C THR A 704 -2.17 2.77 36.42
N SER A 705 -3.10 3.52 36.99
CA SER A 705 -3.60 3.29 38.35
C SER A 705 -4.63 2.13 38.44
N ASP A 706 -5.27 1.77 37.33
CA ASP A 706 -6.24 0.65 37.25
C ASP A 706 -6.24 0.08 35.81
N ASP A 707 -5.56 -1.02 35.63
CA ASP A 707 -5.44 -1.74 34.36
C ASP A 707 -6.75 -2.41 33.91
N SER A 708 -7.76 -2.50 34.80
CA SER A 708 -9.10 -2.96 34.42
C SER A 708 -9.97 -1.87 33.80
N ILE A 709 -9.57 -0.59 33.87
CA ILE A 709 -10.23 0.56 33.22
C ILE A 709 -9.50 0.92 31.93
N ALA A 710 -8.18 1.06 32.02
CA ALA A 710 -7.35 1.38 30.86
C ALA A 710 -5.92 0.84 31.01
N THR A 711 -5.34 0.37 29.93
CA THR A 711 -3.92 0.00 29.83
C THR A 711 -3.15 1.10 29.11
N VAL A 712 -1.85 1.21 29.36
CA VAL A 712 -0.97 2.12 28.64
C VAL A 712 0.28 1.35 28.20
N ASP A 713 0.71 1.57 26.94
CA ASP A 713 1.92 0.99 26.40
C ASP A 713 3.17 1.86 26.69
N ASP A 714 4.34 1.38 26.27
CA ASP A 714 5.62 2.08 26.45
C ASP A 714 5.74 3.37 25.62
N LYS A 715 4.86 3.58 24.63
CA LYS A 715 4.78 4.79 23.80
C LYS A 715 3.71 5.79 24.30
N GLY A 716 3.04 5.49 25.40
CA GLY A 716 2.00 6.33 25.98
C GLY A 716 0.66 6.23 25.26
N LEU A 717 0.43 5.16 24.49
CA LEU A 717 -0.87 4.89 23.90
C LEU A 717 -1.76 4.20 24.95
N VAL A 718 -2.81 4.89 25.37
CA VAL A 718 -3.80 4.37 26.32
C VAL A 718 -4.89 3.64 25.57
N THR A 719 -5.19 2.40 25.97
CA THR A 719 -6.34 1.63 25.45
C THR A 719 -7.39 1.50 26.55
N PHE A 720 -8.61 1.96 26.26
CA PHE A 720 -9.72 1.96 27.20
C PHE A 720 -10.52 0.66 27.11
N LEU A 721 -10.76 0.04 28.26
CA LEU A 721 -11.57 -1.16 28.35
C LEU A 721 -13.06 -0.82 28.57
N SER A 722 -13.90 -1.80 28.85
CA SER A 722 -15.37 -1.61 28.96
C SER A 722 -15.84 -1.16 30.36
N LYS A 723 -14.94 -0.91 31.29
CA LYS A 723 -15.26 -0.52 32.67
C LYS A 723 -15.26 1.01 32.81
N ASN A 724 -16.35 1.58 33.27
CA ASN A 724 -16.45 3.01 33.58
C ASN A 724 -15.72 3.34 34.88
N GLY A 725 -15.11 4.53 34.93
CA GLY A 725 -14.40 4.99 36.11
C GLY A 725 -13.41 6.11 35.78
N THR A 726 -12.61 6.48 36.74
CA THR A 726 -11.51 7.43 36.58
C THR A 726 -10.18 6.65 36.72
N VAL A 727 -9.25 6.86 35.81
CA VAL A 727 -7.93 6.23 35.84
C VAL A 727 -6.86 7.30 35.73
N THR A 728 -5.81 7.19 36.53
CA THR A 728 -4.62 8.07 36.42
C THR A 728 -3.53 7.38 35.66
N ILE A 729 -3.05 7.99 34.56
CA ILE A 729 -1.87 7.53 33.85
C ILE A 729 -0.67 8.35 34.31
N THR A 730 0.42 7.67 34.61
CA THR A 730 1.65 8.25 35.14
C THR A 730 2.81 8.02 34.18
N ALA A 731 3.54 9.07 33.85
CA ALA A 731 4.83 9.01 33.19
C ALA A 731 5.93 9.29 34.20
N THR A 732 6.93 8.42 34.28
CA THR A 732 8.07 8.53 35.22
C THR A 732 9.36 8.68 34.40
N SER A 733 10.17 9.68 34.69
CA SER A 733 11.47 9.86 34.02
C SER A 733 12.40 8.67 34.31
N VAL A 734 13.02 8.16 33.24
CA VAL A 734 14.03 7.09 33.36
C VAL A 734 15.31 7.62 34.03
N ALA A 735 15.70 8.85 33.72
CA ALA A 735 16.91 9.48 34.30
C ALA A 735 16.77 9.85 35.79
N ASP A 736 15.56 10.14 36.27
CA ASP A 736 15.26 10.43 37.69
C ASP A 736 13.84 9.96 38.01
N ALA A 737 13.73 8.79 38.60
CA ALA A 737 12.45 8.17 38.98
C ALA A 737 11.66 8.99 40.02
N THR A 738 12.25 10.03 40.62
CA THR A 738 11.51 10.96 41.51
C THR A 738 10.70 12.00 40.72
N LYS A 739 10.94 12.13 39.40
CA LYS A 739 10.23 13.05 38.52
C LYS A 739 9.13 12.33 37.78
N THR A 740 7.89 12.64 38.16
CA THR A 740 6.70 12.03 37.59
C THR A 740 5.72 13.10 37.11
N GLY A 741 4.95 12.78 36.09
CA GLY A 741 3.82 13.56 35.61
C GLY A 741 2.60 12.66 35.49
N THR A 742 1.43 13.19 35.76
CA THR A 742 0.18 12.41 35.75
C THR A 742 -0.91 13.11 34.95
N ILE A 743 -1.80 12.31 34.37
CA ILE A 743 -3.06 12.79 33.79
C ILE A 743 -4.20 11.91 34.28
N GLU A 744 -5.29 12.54 34.70
CA GLU A 744 -6.51 11.82 35.05
C GLU A 744 -7.43 11.74 33.83
N LEU A 745 -7.88 10.51 33.51
CA LEU A 745 -8.77 10.23 32.38
C LEU A 745 -10.08 9.64 32.92
N LYS A 746 -11.21 10.24 32.56
CA LYS A 746 -12.53 9.76 32.88
C LYS A 746 -13.07 8.86 31.79
N VAL A 747 -13.36 7.62 32.11
CA VAL A 747 -13.94 6.63 31.21
C VAL A 747 -15.45 6.54 31.51
N ALA A 748 -16.26 7.02 30.58
CA ALA A 748 -17.70 7.03 30.60
C ALA A 748 -18.27 6.38 29.34
N ILE A 749 -17.96 5.08 29.20
CA ILE A 749 -18.40 4.31 28.03
C ILE A 749 -19.91 4.15 28.12
N LYS A 750 -20.61 4.61 27.09
CA LYS A 750 -22.00 4.23 26.89
C LYS A 750 -21.99 2.73 26.61
N GLN A 751 -22.68 1.96 27.45
CA GLN A 751 -23.10 0.63 26.99
C GLN A 751 -24.00 0.88 25.77
N ASP A 752 -23.78 0.17 24.68
CA ASP A 752 -24.72 0.10 23.56
C ASP A 752 -26.02 -0.50 24.11
N VAL A 753 -26.85 0.37 24.67
CA VAL A 753 -28.24 0.04 24.88
C VAL A 753 -28.84 0.16 23.49
N ALA A 754 -29.30 -0.96 22.93
CA ALA A 754 -30.01 -0.97 21.64
C ALA A 754 -31.05 0.15 21.65
N ASP A 755 -31.10 0.93 20.57
CA ASP A 755 -32.10 1.98 20.40
C ASP A 755 -33.47 1.40 20.70
N VAL A 756 -34.25 2.10 21.48
CA VAL A 756 -35.64 1.72 21.73
C VAL A 756 -36.43 2.00 20.48
N GLU A 757 -36.90 0.93 19.85
CA GLU A 757 -37.74 1.02 18.65
C GLU A 757 -39.19 1.25 19.09
N THR A 758 -39.78 2.35 18.61
CA THR A 758 -41.19 2.65 18.78
C THR A 758 -41.92 2.59 17.44
N ILE A 759 -42.96 1.79 17.35
CA ILE A 759 -43.80 1.69 16.15
C ILE A 759 -44.96 2.68 16.29
N VAL A 760 -45.20 3.46 15.24
CA VAL A 760 -46.32 4.39 15.10
C VAL A 760 -47.21 3.87 13.98
N GLU A 761 -48.31 3.27 14.35
CA GLU A 761 -49.28 2.73 13.42
C GLU A 761 -50.00 3.83 12.64
N ASP A 762 -50.36 3.55 11.39
CA ASP A 762 -51.16 4.41 10.51
C ASP A 762 -52.63 4.57 10.94
N GLY A 763 -53.13 3.59 11.64
CA GLY A 763 -54.54 3.57 12.12
C GLY A 763 -54.84 2.48 13.12
N THR A 764 -56.11 2.21 13.35
CA THR A 764 -56.59 1.16 14.25
C THR A 764 -57.68 0.29 13.60
N VAL A 765 -57.63 -1.03 13.85
CA VAL A 765 -58.60 -1.97 13.37
C VAL A 765 -59.96 -1.77 14.06
N PRO A 766 -61.09 -1.67 13.32
CA PRO A 766 -62.39 -1.53 13.92
C PRO A 766 -62.87 -2.88 14.47
N ALA A 767 -63.88 -2.81 15.36
CA ALA A 767 -64.55 -4.01 15.86
C ALA A 767 -65.34 -4.78 14.77
N SER A 768 -65.74 -4.11 13.71
CA SER A 768 -66.36 -4.66 12.50
C SER A 768 -66.32 -3.68 11.34
N GLY A 769 -66.09 -4.19 10.10
CA GLY A 769 -66.06 -3.40 8.86
C GLY A 769 -64.71 -3.35 8.20
N ASP A 770 -64.61 -2.84 6.95
CA ASP A 770 -63.44 -2.84 6.12
C ASP A 770 -62.59 -1.53 6.27
N TYR A 771 -63.09 -0.57 7.06
CA TYR A 771 -62.44 0.73 7.27
C TYR A 771 -62.05 0.92 8.73
N GLY A 772 -60.80 1.22 8.96
CA GLY A 772 -60.25 1.53 10.25
C GLY A 772 -60.34 3.02 10.60
N THR A 773 -59.82 3.39 11.75
CA THR A 773 -59.72 4.78 12.17
C THR A 773 -58.29 5.26 11.96
N ILE A 774 -58.09 6.35 11.20
CA ILE A 774 -56.80 6.99 10.95
C ILE A 774 -56.14 7.43 12.26
N ASN A 775 -54.87 7.23 12.40
CA ASN A 775 -54.10 7.70 13.56
C ASN A 775 -54.00 9.25 13.56
N ASN A 776 -54.63 9.87 14.57
CA ASN A 776 -54.64 11.33 14.70
C ASN A 776 -53.30 11.92 15.22
N ALA A 777 -52.37 11.11 15.65
CA ALA A 777 -51.04 11.57 16.02
C ALA A 777 -50.19 11.92 14.75
N ILE A 778 -50.58 11.38 13.61
CA ILE A 778 -50.00 11.70 12.29
C ILE A 778 -50.86 12.80 11.67
N THR A 779 -50.25 13.85 11.17
CA THR A 779 -50.94 14.92 10.46
C THR A 779 -51.15 14.51 9.01
N TRP A 780 -52.41 14.45 8.59
CA TRP A 780 -52.82 14.05 7.24
C TRP A 780 -53.37 15.27 6.49
N HIS A 781 -52.84 15.51 5.28
CA HIS A 781 -53.31 16.58 4.40
C HIS A 781 -53.77 15.96 3.06
N GLY A 782 -54.99 16.30 2.66
CA GLY A 782 -55.70 15.68 1.50
C GLY A 782 -56.72 14.66 1.96
N THR A 783 -57.25 13.85 1.03
CA THR A 783 -58.26 12.81 1.34
C THR A 783 -57.53 11.48 1.56
N TRP A 784 -57.69 10.92 2.76
CA TRP A 784 -57.07 9.67 3.17
C TRP A 784 -58.11 8.67 3.63
N THR A 785 -57.87 7.39 3.39
CA THR A 785 -58.77 6.29 3.80
C THR A 785 -57.92 5.21 4.48
N ASN A 786 -58.30 4.80 5.68
CA ASN A 786 -57.71 3.70 6.41
C ASN A 786 -58.46 2.40 6.08
N TRP A 787 -57.72 1.41 5.58
CA TRP A 787 -58.24 0.09 5.22
C TRP A 787 -57.86 -0.93 6.30
N ALA A 788 -58.83 -1.79 6.69
CA ALA A 788 -58.69 -2.82 7.70
C ALA A 788 -59.05 -4.23 7.19
N GLY A 789 -59.28 -4.39 5.88
CA GLY A 789 -59.77 -5.64 5.31
C GLY A 789 -58.75 -6.76 5.10
N GLU A 790 -57.46 -6.49 5.24
CA GLU A 790 -56.32 -7.42 5.01
C GLU A 790 -55.43 -7.49 6.23
N TRP A 791 -55.95 -7.87 7.37
CA TRP A 791 -55.40 -7.76 8.72
C TRP A 791 -54.08 -8.49 8.95
N ASP A 792 -53.79 -9.52 8.17
CA ASP A 792 -52.58 -10.33 8.22
C ASP A 792 -51.47 -9.83 7.28
N LYS A 793 -51.76 -8.83 6.43
CA LYS A 793 -50.84 -8.34 5.41
C LYS A 793 -50.14 -7.03 5.80
N HIS A 794 -50.71 -6.29 6.74
CA HIS A 794 -50.21 -4.99 7.19
C HIS A 794 -49.89 -5.00 8.68
N HIS A 795 -48.95 -4.16 9.08
CA HIS A 795 -48.61 -4.01 10.50
C HIS A 795 -49.84 -3.42 11.24
N GLY A 796 -50.14 -3.87 12.43
CA GLY A 796 -51.33 -3.41 13.14
C GLY A 796 -52.66 -3.78 12.47
N GLY A 797 -52.66 -4.43 11.32
CA GLY A 797 -53.84 -4.85 10.56
C GLY A 797 -54.52 -3.76 9.75
N THR A 798 -53.89 -2.62 9.54
CA THR A 798 -54.40 -1.47 8.78
C THR A 798 -53.39 -0.90 7.80
N LYS A 799 -53.86 -0.13 6.84
CA LYS A 799 -53.08 0.64 5.88
C LYS A 799 -53.87 1.92 5.51
N THR A 800 -53.19 3.09 5.56
CA THR A 800 -53.82 4.36 5.17
C THR A 800 -53.34 4.81 3.80
N GLU A 801 -54.26 5.08 2.89
CA GLU A 801 -54.02 5.45 1.49
C GLU A 801 -54.59 6.81 1.12
N SER A 802 -53.84 7.58 0.30
CA SER A 802 -54.34 8.82 -0.31
C SER A 802 -55.29 8.51 -1.48
N GLY A 803 -55.95 9.56 -2.02
CA GLY A 803 -56.73 9.46 -3.22
C GLY A 803 -55.95 8.98 -4.44
N ASN A 804 -56.60 8.41 -5.46
CA ASN A 804 -56.02 7.84 -6.66
C ASN A 804 -56.25 8.70 -7.95
N LYS A 805 -56.55 9.99 -7.79
CA LYS A 805 -56.79 10.96 -8.87
C LYS A 805 -55.69 12.01 -8.92
N PRO A 806 -55.59 12.77 -10.02
CA PRO A 806 -54.56 13.85 -10.13
C PRO A 806 -54.58 14.88 -8.99
N ASP A 807 -55.69 15.11 -8.33
CA ASP A 807 -55.83 16.00 -7.18
C ASP A 807 -55.20 15.44 -5.88
N ALA A 808 -54.78 14.19 -5.89
CA ALA A 808 -54.00 13.60 -4.78
C ALA A 808 -52.55 13.98 -4.79
N VAL A 809 -52.00 14.51 -5.90
CA VAL A 809 -50.63 15.05 -5.92
C VAL A 809 -50.52 16.21 -4.93
N GLY A 810 -49.50 16.14 -4.08
CA GLY A 810 -49.31 17.11 -2.99
C GLY A 810 -50.06 16.76 -1.69
N SER A 811 -50.89 15.69 -1.66
CA SER A 811 -51.34 15.10 -0.39
C SER A 811 -50.10 14.63 0.40
N TYR A 812 -50.13 14.78 1.73
CA TYR A 812 -48.98 14.33 2.53
C TYR A 812 -49.44 13.80 3.88
N PHE A 813 -48.57 12.99 4.48
CA PHE A 813 -48.58 12.74 5.93
C PHE A 813 -47.33 13.31 6.56
N GLU A 814 -47.47 13.73 7.82
CA GLU A 814 -46.36 14.34 8.56
C GLU A 814 -46.43 13.87 10.01
N TYR A 815 -45.28 13.53 10.60
CA TYR A 815 -45.16 13.07 11.96
C TYR A 815 -43.95 13.68 12.64
N THR A 816 -44.14 14.26 13.82
CA THR A 816 -43.05 14.78 14.66
C THR A 816 -42.71 13.76 15.74
N PHE A 817 -41.44 13.41 15.83
CA PHE A 817 -40.92 12.41 16.77
C PHE A 817 -39.72 12.97 17.52
N ASN A 818 -39.42 12.41 18.69
CA ASN A 818 -38.20 12.64 19.43
C ASN A 818 -37.32 11.39 19.34
N GLY A 819 -36.13 11.51 18.77
CA GLY A 819 -35.27 10.35 18.56
C GLY A 819 -34.07 10.63 17.66
N THR A 820 -33.39 9.54 17.25
CA THR A 820 -32.18 9.55 16.43
C THR A 820 -32.42 8.99 15.02
N GLY A 821 -33.65 8.55 14.73
CA GLY A 821 -33.96 8.02 13.40
C GLY A 821 -35.39 7.66 13.17
N VAL A 822 -35.75 7.48 11.90
CA VAL A 822 -37.09 7.10 11.46
C VAL A 822 -37.01 6.21 10.22
N GLU A 823 -37.87 5.21 10.16
CA GLU A 823 -38.14 4.38 8.99
C GLU A 823 -39.60 4.50 8.58
N VAL A 824 -39.86 4.50 7.28
CA VAL A 824 -41.21 4.51 6.66
C VAL A 824 -41.49 3.17 6.00
N TYR A 825 -42.52 2.54 6.42
CA TYR A 825 -43.02 1.28 5.84
C TYR A 825 -44.32 1.50 5.13
N SER A 826 -44.39 0.98 3.92
CA SER A 826 -45.56 1.11 3.05
C SER A 826 -45.75 -0.16 2.21
N GLN A 827 -46.94 -0.30 1.59
CA GLN A 827 -47.15 -1.29 0.55
C GLN A 827 -46.61 -0.76 -0.79
N LYS A 828 -45.87 -1.58 -1.52
CA LYS A 828 -45.55 -1.35 -2.94
C LYS A 828 -46.58 -2.05 -3.83
N HIS A 829 -47.05 -1.39 -4.89
CA HIS A 829 -47.98 -1.94 -5.85
C HIS A 829 -47.85 -1.23 -7.21
N ALA A 830 -48.18 -1.94 -8.30
CA ALA A 830 -48.10 -1.39 -9.66
C ALA A 830 -48.94 -0.12 -9.89
N ASN A 831 -49.94 0.15 -9.06
CA ASN A 831 -50.81 1.31 -9.15
C ASN A 831 -50.39 2.48 -8.23
N PHE A 832 -49.39 2.33 -7.39
CA PHE A 832 -48.95 3.40 -6.51
C PHE A 832 -47.95 4.33 -7.17
N ALA A 833 -47.97 5.56 -6.72
CA ALA A 833 -47.10 6.65 -7.13
C ALA A 833 -45.74 6.61 -6.42
N SER A 834 -45.07 7.72 -6.33
CA SER A 834 -43.93 7.95 -5.46
C SER A 834 -44.27 9.01 -4.41
N PHE A 835 -43.44 9.15 -3.38
CA PHE A 835 -43.53 10.32 -2.51
C PHE A 835 -42.15 10.97 -2.29
N ASP A 836 -42.16 12.28 -2.18
CA ASP A 836 -41.03 13.07 -1.75
C ASP A 836 -40.93 13.04 -0.24
N VAL A 837 -39.76 12.64 0.30
CA VAL A 837 -39.50 12.63 1.73
C VAL A 837 -38.75 13.89 2.15
N TYR A 838 -39.19 14.47 3.25
CA TYR A 838 -38.53 15.61 3.90
C TYR A 838 -38.25 15.24 5.37
N ILE A 839 -37.11 15.66 5.88
CA ILE A 839 -36.76 15.66 7.31
C ILE A 839 -36.50 17.11 7.69
N ASP A 840 -37.15 17.61 8.76
CA ASP A 840 -37.05 18.96 9.26
C ASP A 840 -37.19 20.04 8.17
N SER A 841 -38.11 19.81 7.24
CA SER A 841 -38.38 20.64 6.05
C SER A 841 -37.35 20.53 4.92
N ALA A 842 -36.22 19.85 5.10
CA ALA A 842 -35.26 19.60 4.03
C ALA A 842 -35.68 18.38 3.18
N LYS A 843 -35.71 18.52 1.86
CA LYS A 843 -36.03 17.41 0.96
C LYS A 843 -34.85 16.43 0.92
N ILE A 844 -35.15 15.18 1.23
CA ILE A 844 -34.15 14.09 1.23
C ILE A 844 -34.12 13.37 -0.11
N GLY A 845 -35.28 13.12 -0.71
CA GLY A 845 -35.36 12.41 -1.98
C GLY A 845 -36.79 12.08 -2.40
N ASN A 846 -36.91 11.39 -3.55
CA ASN A 846 -38.17 10.83 -4.06
C ASN A 846 -38.08 9.31 -4.03
N TYR A 847 -39.11 8.64 -3.48
CA TYR A 847 -39.08 7.20 -3.23
C TYR A 847 -40.32 6.56 -3.88
N SER A 848 -40.05 5.58 -4.74
CA SER A 848 -41.09 4.88 -5.51
C SER A 848 -41.81 3.83 -4.67
N LEU A 849 -43.13 3.81 -4.78
CA LEU A 849 -43.96 2.74 -4.23
C LEU A 849 -44.36 1.70 -5.33
N GLU A 850 -43.58 1.64 -6.42
CA GLU A 850 -43.82 0.63 -7.44
C GLU A 850 -43.54 -0.77 -6.91
N GLY A 851 -44.40 -1.71 -7.23
CA GLY A 851 -44.27 -3.11 -6.83
C GLY A 851 -45.06 -4.04 -7.73
N SER A 852 -45.18 -5.29 -7.31
CA SER A 852 -45.94 -6.30 -8.07
C SER A 852 -47.45 -5.95 -8.20
N SER A 853 -48.11 -6.51 -9.19
CA SER A 853 -49.56 -6.32 -9.37
C SER A 853 -50.42 -6.93 -8.24
N ASN A 854 -49.81 -7.78 -7.40
CA ASN A 854 -50.46 -8.37 -6.24
C ASN A 854 -50.20 -7.58 -4.94
N GLY A 855 -49.34 -6.56 -5.01
CA GLY A 855 -48.87 -5.77 -3.87
C GLY A 855 -47.79 -6.48 -3.05
N ASP A 856 -46.76 -5.71 -2.66
CA ASP A 856 -45.72 -6.14 -1.76
C ASP A 856 -45.88 -5.37 -0.45
N ASN A 857 -46.35 -6.08 0.62
CA ASN A 857 -46.75 -5.46 1.88
C ASN A 857 -45.57 -5.20 2.80
N GLN A 858 -45.67 -4.27 3.74
CA GLN A 858 -44.72 -3.96 4.79
C GLN A 858 -43.30 -3.71 4.28
N GLN A 859 -43.14 -3.01 3.15
CA GLN A 859 -41.84 -2.73 2.56
C GLN A 859 -41.23 -1.51 3.21
N LEU A 860 -39.94 -1.60 3.58
CA LEU A 860 -39.15 -0.45 3.98
C LEU A 860 -38.92 0.45 2.75
N ILE A 861 -39.44 1.67 2.81
CA ILE A 861 -39.35 2.63 1.70
C ILE A 861 -38.28 3.67 1.95
N PHE A 862 -38.12 4.09 3.20
CA PHE A 862 -37.15 5.10 3.58
C PHE A 862 -36.60 4.81 4.98
N SER A 863 -35.28 5.01 5.17
CA SER A 863 -34.61 4.90 6.47
C SER A 863 -33.62 6.03 6.67
N LYS A 864 -33.62 6.63 7.85
CA LYS A 864 -32.64 7.61 8.31
C LYS A 864 -32.42 7.38 9.82
N LYS A 865 -31.21 6.98 10.23
CA LYS A 865 -30.88 6.55 11.60
C LYS A 865 -29.74 7.34 12.24
N ASP A 866 -29.27 8.40 11.60
CA ASP A 866 -28.14 9.24 12.01
C ASP A 866 -28.56 10.68 12.28
N LEU A 867 -29.76 10.87 12.79
CA LEU A 867 -30.25 12.17 13.24
C LEU A 867 -29.68 12.49 14.63
N ASP A 868 -29.48 13.78 14.90
CA ASP A 868 -29.18 14.21 16.25
C ASP A 868 -30.33 13.84 17.22
N ASN A 869 -30.00 13.49 18.46
CA ASN A 869 -31.04 13.16 19.41
C ASN A 869 -31.88 14.42 19.76
N GLY A 870 -33.11 14.46 19.27
CA GLY A 870 -33.98 15.62 19.41
C GLY A 870 -35.33 15.44 18.71
N ASN A 871 -36.09 16.55 18.64
CA ASN A 871 -37.36 16.57 17.92
C ASN A 871 -37.10 16.74 16.43
N HIS A 872 -37.60 15.82 15.66
CA HIS A 872 -37.55 15.80 14.20
C HIS A 872 -38.92 15.65 13.60
N THR A 873 -39.11 16.12 12.39
CA THR A 873 -40.36 15.97 11.65
C THR A 873 -40.11 15.27 10.32
N ILE A 874 -40.73 14.10 10.11
CA ILE A 874 -40.80 13.46 8.80
C ILE A 874 -42.07 13.87 8.08
N LYS A 875 -41.95 14.19 6.79
CA LYS A 875 -43.06 14.50 5.89
C LYS A 875 -42.90 13.78 4.56
N CYS A 876 -43.92 13.08 4.14
CA CYS A 876 -43.96 12.36 2.87
C CYS A 876 -45.06 12.93 2.00
N VAL A 877 -44.73 13.51 0.84
CA VAL A 877 -45.59 14.24 -0.06
C VAL A 877 -45.82 13.46 -1.35
N ALA A 878 -47.06 13.17 -1.70
CA ALA A 878 -47.41 12.43 -2.91
C ALA A 878 -46.89 13.15 -4.17
N ALA A 879 -46.13 12.43 -4.99
CA ALA A 879 -45.61 12.86 -6.28
C ALA A 879 -46.11 11.93 -7.39
N GLU A 880 -46.48 12.46 -8.54
CA GLU A 880 -46.90 11.66 -9.70
C GLU A 880 -45.77 10.72 -10.16
N ARG A 881 -46.16 9.51 -10.54
CA ARG A 881 -45.34 8.56 -11.25
C ARG A 881 -46.13 7.86 -12.33
N ASP A 882 -45.80 8.04 -13.59
CA ASP A 882 -46.41 7.36 -14.75
C ASP A 882 -47.93 7.41 -14.77
N GLY A 883 -48.53 8.57 -14.45
CA GLY A 883 -49.97 8.74 -14.34
C GLY A 883 -50.61 8.06 -13.10
N LYS A 884 -49.80 7.68 -12.12
CA LYS A 884 -50.24 7.19 -10.81
C LYS A 884 -50.14 8.33 -9.80
N TYR A 885 -51.04 8.36 -8.82
CA TYR A 885 -51.21 9.47 -7.90
C TYR A 885 -51.30 9.04 -6.43
N GLN A 886 -51.57 7.76 -6.17
CA GLN A 886 -51.86 7.21 -4.85
C GLN A 886 -50.60 6.83 -4.10
N ILE A 887 -50.48 7.25 -2.85
CA ILE A 887 -49.46 6.80 -1.90
C ILE A 887 -50.15 6.18 -0.66
N ASN A 888 -49.39 5.44 0.13
CA ASN A 888 -49.85 4.83 1.35
C ASN A 888 -48.83 4.87 2.48
N LEU A 889 -49.26 4.69 3.70
CA LEU A 889 -48.46 4.42 4.89
C LEU A 889 -49.03 3.18 5.57
N ASP A 890 -48.14 2.28 5.97
CA ASP A 890 -48.45 1.14 6.82
C ASP A 890 -48.11 1.49 8.28
N TYR A 891 -46.87 1.81 8.53
CA TYR A 891 -46.39 2.31 9.84
C TYR A 891 -45.07 3.07 9.73
N LEU A 892 -44.75 3.80 10.82
CA LEU A 892 -43.44 4.38 11.03
C LEU A 892 -42.73 3.67 12.17
N LYS A 893 -41.41 3.51 12.03
CA LYS A 893 -40.53 3.03 13.12
C LYS A 893 -39.63 4.16 13.55
N ILE A 894 -39.70 4.53 14.84
CA ILE A 894 -38.90 5.59 15.44
C ILE A 894 -37.79 4.96 16.27
N PHE A 895 -36.61 5.47 16.16
CA PHE A 895 -35.43 5.08 16.93
C PHE A 895 -35.13 6.16 17.94
N SER A 896 -35.06 5.80 19.22
CA SER A 896 -34.74 6.69 20.34
C SER A 896 -33.60 6.08 21.14
N PRO A 897 -32.62 6.87 21.65
CA PRO A 897 -31.58 6.34 22.54
C PRO A 897 -32.22 5.71 23.76
N GLY A 898 -31.80 4.48 24.13
CA GLY A 898 -32.14 3.92 25.43
C GLY A 898 -31.67 4.85 26.57
N GLU A 899 -32.37 4.90 27.70
CA GLU A 899 -32.03 5.75 28.83
C GLU A 899 -30.62 5.43 29.39
N GLY A 900 -29.64 6.22 28.96
CA GLY A 900 -28.24 6.20 29.43
C GLY A 900 -27.77 7.60 29.78
N VAL A 901 -27.22 7.74 30.97
CA VAL A 901 -26.62 8.92 31.61
C VAL A 901 -26.53 10.21 30.80
N ALA A 902 -27.15 11.26 31.27
CA ALA A 902 -27.15 12.61 30.73
C ALA A 902 -25.71 13.12 30.50
N VAL A 903 -25.37 13.50 29.30
CA VAL A 903 -24.12 14.20 28.98
C VAL A 903 -24.26 15.65 29.37
N ASP A 904 -23.32 16.14 30.18
CA ASP A 904 -23.28 17.58 30.57
C ASP A 904 -22.84 18.38 29.35
N LYS A 905 -23.78 19.07 28.71
CA LYS A 905 -23.55 19.93 27.54
C LYS A 905 -22.55 21.06 27.77
N ALA A 906 -22.35 21.50 29.03
CA ALA A 906 -21.40 22.53 29.36
C ALA A 906 -19.95 22.08 29.25
N GLU A 907 -19.63 20.80 29.58
CA GLU A 907 -18.29 20.22 29.36
C GLU A 907 -17.97 20.00 27.87
N LEU A 908 -18.96 19.62 27.08
CA LEU A 908 -18.78 19.45 25.63
C LEU A 908 -18.51 20.79 24.94
N GLN A 909 -19.22 21.82 25.32
CA GLN A 909 -19.06 23.19 24.82
C GLN A 909 -17.66 23.73 25.17
N THR A 910 -17.19 23.52 26.39
CA THR A 910 -15.85 23.92 26.85
C THR A 910 -14.75 23.18 26.08
N SER A 911 -14.94 21.88 25.75
CA SER A 911 -14.00 21.09 24.98
C SER A 911 -13.93 21.51 23.51
N VAL A 912 -15.05 21.86 22.89
CA VAL A 912 -15.13 22.40 21.53
C VAL A 912 -14.48 23.78 21.45
N GLU A 913 -14.70 24.65 22.44
CA GLU A 913 -14.08 25.98 22.51
C GLU A 913 -12.57 25.90 22.76
N ALA A 914 -12.09 24.93 23.56
CA ALA A 914 -10.68 24.67 23.77
C ALA A 914 -10.00 24.11 22.50
N GLY A 915 -10.65 23.20 21.75
CA GLY A 915 -10.19 22.71 20.48
C GLY A 915 -10.09 23.78 19.40
N ALA A 916 -11.10 24.66 19.33
CA ALA A 916 -11.11 25.82 18.43
C ALA A 916 -10.03 26.85 18.76
N ALA A 917 -9.70 27.04 20.06
CA ALA A 917 -8.63 27.93 20.50
C ALA A 917 -7.24 27.36 20.18
N LEU A 918 -7.05 26.03 20.24
CA LEU A 918 -5.81 25.35 19.87
C LEU A 918 -5.56 25.46 18.34
N VAL A 919 -6.57 25.21 17.51
CA VAL A 919 -6.47 25.37 16.06
C VAL A 919 -6.11 26.82 15.70
N LYS A 920 -6.65 27.80 16.43
CA LYS A 920 -6.35 29.22 16.20
C LYS A 920 -4.96 29.66 16.68
N SER A 921 -4.33 28.93 17.61
CA SER A 921 -2.98 29.23 18.11
C SER A 921 -1.87 28.55 17.28
N GLU A 922 -2.19 27.51 16.52
CA GLU A 922 -1.23 26.81 15.63
C GLU A 922 -1.17 27.40 14.21
N TYR A 923 -2.13 28.23 13.81
CA TYR A 923 -2.17 28.94 12.53
C TYR A 923 -2.06 30.46 12.77
N ASP A 924 -0.86 30.95 12.97
CA ASP A 924 -0.56 32.37 12.88
C ASP A 924 -0.39 32.75 11.38
N GLU A 925 -1.04 33.82 10.96
CA GLU A 925 -1.17 34.31 9.56
C GLU A 925 0.17 34.71 8.89
N THR A 926 1.31 34.31 9.45
CA THR A 926 2.64 34.67 8.94
C THR A 926 3.36 33.56 8.19
N ASN A 927 2.73 32.38 7.99
CA ASN A 927 3.32 31.26 7.25
C ASN A 927 2.46 30.79 6.07
N TRP A 928 2.11 31.73 5.18
CA TRP A 928 1.61 31.42 3.84
C TRP A 928 2.61 31.95 2.82
#